data_175d324a689e1dae42efa884ac183307
#
_entry.id   175d324a689e1dae42efa884ac183307
#
_cell.length_a   1.000
_cell.length_b   1.000
_cell.length_c   1.000
_cell.angle_alpha   90.00
_cell.angle_beta   90.00
_cell.angle_gamma   90.00
#
_symmetry.space_group_name_H-M   'P 1'
#
loop_
_entity.id
_entity.type
_entity.pdbx_description
1 polymer ?
#
loop_
_entity_poly.entity_id
_entity_poly.type
_entity_poly.pdbx_seq_one_letter_code
_entity_poly.pdbx_strand_id
1 'polypeptide(L)'
;MSEELTPNSGSNYSASSIQVLEGLEAVRKRPAMYIGDISEKGLHHLVYEVVDNSIDEALAGYCSHIEVTINEDNSITVQDNGRGIPVDFHQKEKKSALEVVMTVLHAGGKFDKGSYKVSGGLHGVGVSCVNALSSHMTTNVFRNGKIYQQEYEYGKPLYAVKEVGTTDITGTRQTFWPDASIFVTTEYKYNILQARMRELAYLNKGITITLTDKRVKEEDGSYKKEVFHSEEGVKEFVRFLNSSNTPLIDDVIYLNTEKQGVPIECAIMYNTGFRENLHSYVNNINTIEGGTHEAGFRTALTRVLKKYAEESKALEKAKVEISGEDFREGLIAVISVKVSEPQFEGQTKTKLGNNEVSGAVNQAVGEALTNYLEEHPKEAKMIVDKVVLAATARVAARKARESVQRKSPMGGGGLPGKLADCSSRTAEECELFLVEGDSAGGSAKQGRSRQFQAILPLRGKILNVEKAMWHKAFESDEVNNIIQALGVRFGVEGEEDSKKANIDKLRYHKVIIMTDADVDGSHIDTLIMTLFYRYMPEIIENGHLYIANPPLYKCSKGKISEYCYTEEARQAFIQKYGDGQENGIHTQRYKGLGEMNPEQLWETTMNPETRILKQVTIDNAANVDYIFSMLMGDDVAPRREFIEKNATYANIDA
;
A
#
# COMPACT_ATOMS: atom_id res chain seq x y z
N MET A 1 -10.44 1.88 -55.68
CA MET A 1 -9.01 2.22 -55.67
C MET A 1 -8.53 1.93 -54.25
N SER A 2 -7.78 0.85 -54.12
CA SER A 2 -7.17 0.38 -52.89
C SER A 2 -5.91 1.21 -52.64
N GLU A 3 -5.88 2.03 -51.60
CA GLU A 3 -4.64 2.66 -51.14
C GLU A 3 -3.79 1.61 -50.43
N GLU A 4 -2.68 1.25 -51.07
CA GLU A 4 -1.62 0.46 -50.46
C GLU A 4 -0.95 1.27 -49.34
N LEU A 5 -1.03 0.75 -48.12
CA LEU A 5 -0.22 1.19 -47.00
C LEU A 5 1.25 0.88 -47.31
N THR A 6 2.01 1.88 -47.69
CA THR A 6 3.47 1.78 -47.78
C THR A 6 4.05 1.52 -46.39
N PRO A 7 4.91 0.51 -46.19
CA PRO A 7 5.59 0.29 -44.91
C PRO A 7 6.54 1.46 -44.65
N ASN A 8 6.38 2.07 -43.48
CA ASN A 8 7.23 3.13 -42.97
C ASN A 8 8.71 2.66 -43.01
N SER A 9 9.57 3.48 -43.59
CA SER A 9 11.00 3.22 -43.78
C SER A 9 11.66 2.74 -42.50
N GLY A 10 12.14 1.49 -42.53
CA GLY A 10 12.73 0.83 -41.37
C GLY A 10 13.86 1.63 -40.78
N SER A 11 13.75 1.93 -39.50
CA SER A 11 14.91 2.20 -38.66
C SER A 11 15.81 0.96 -38.78
N ASN A 12 17.00 1.12 -39.35
CA ASN A 12 17.98 0.05 -39.45
C ASN A 12 18.34 -0.45 -38.07
N TYR A 13 17.67 -1.50 -37.59
CA TYR A 13 18.06 -2.19 -36.36
C TYR A 13 19.37 -2.92 -36.67
N SER A 14 20.49 -2.31 -36.29
CA SER A 14 21.83 -2.81 -36.50
C SER A 14 22.59 -2.88 -35.16
N ALA A 15 23.75 -3.50 -35.16
CA ALA A 15 24.60 -3.57 -33.98
C ALA A 15 24.87 -2.19 -33.34
N SER A 16 24.89 -1.12 -34.14
CA SER A 16 25.05 0.27 -33.68
C SER A 16 23.84 0.83 -32.95
N SER A 17 22.65 0.22 -33.09
CA SER A 17 21.45 0.60 -32.33
C SER A 17 21.35 -0.08 -30.95
N ILE A 18 22.24 -1.05 -30.67
CA ILE A 18 22.32 -1.70 -29.36
C ILE A 18 23.18 -0.81 -28.45
N GLN A 19 22.52 -0.18 -27.45
CA GLN A 19 23.20 0.61 -26.43
C GLN A 19 23.47 -0.28 -25.21
N VAL A 20 24.73 -0.37 -24.80
CA VAL A 20 25.13 -0.97 -23.52
C VAL A 20 25.15 0.14 -22.47
N LEU A 21 24.30 0.03 -21.48
CA LEU A 21 24.28 0.95 -20.33
C LEU A 21 25.10 0.34 -19.21
N GLU A 22 26.10 1.05 -18.73
CA GLU A 22 26.96 0.59 -17.65
C GLU A 22 26.64 1.31 -16.32
N GLY A 23 26.70 0.54 -15.21
CA GLY A 23 26.62 1.09 -13.87
C GLY A 23 25.34 1.88 -13.58
N LEU A 24 25.49 3.03 -12.93
CA LEU A 24 24.37 3.86 -12.46
C LEU A 24 23.59 4.58 -13.58
N GLU A 25 24.13 4.66 -14.78
CA GLU A 25 23.39 5.23 -15.94
C GLU A 25 22.19 4.36 -16.34
N ALA A 26 22.29 3.04 -16.17
CA ALA A 26 21.19 2.12 -16.36
C ALA A 26 20.03 2.41 -15.40
N VAL A 27 20.35 2.69 -14.13
CA VAL A 27 19.36 3.05 -13.09
C VAL A 27 18.63 4.35 -13.46
N ARG A 28 19.35 5.38 -13.84
CA ARG A 28 18.76 6.67 -14.23
C ARG A 28 17.88 6.57 -15.48
N LYS A 29 18.26 5.72 -16.44
CA LYS A 29 17.50 5.54 -17.69
C LYS A 29 16.24 4.68 -17.51
N ARG A 30 16.25 3.76 -16.56
CA ARG A 30 15.14 2.83 -16.26
C ARG A 30 14.90 2.71 -14.75
N PRO A 31 14.55 3.81 -14.05
CA PRO A 31 14.44 3.82 -12.59
C PRO A 31 13.38 2.83 -12.08
N ALA A 32 12.25 2.69 -12.77
CA ALA A 32 11.18 1.78 -12.38
C ALA A 32 11.62 0.29 -12.29
N MET A 33 12.67 -0.13 -13.01
CA MET A 33 13.22 -1.48 -12.87
C MET A 33 13.84 -1.74 -11.50
N TYR A 34 14.29 -0.69 -10.80
CA TYR A 34 15.02 -0.78 -9.53
C TYR A 34 14.17 -0.39 -8.31
N ILE A 35 13.28 0.59 -8.46
CA ILE A 35 12.46 1.15 -7.38
C ILE A 35 10.95 0.96 -7.57
N GLY A 36 10.54 0.22 -8.61
CA GLY A 36 9.15 -0.10 -8.90
C GLY A 36 8.44 0.95 -9.75
N ASP A 37 8.45 2.22 -9.37
CA ASP A 37 7.90 3.33 -10.13
C ASP A 37 8.66 4.65 -9.89
N ILE A 38 8.21 5.74 -10.48
CA ILE A 38 8.76 7.10 -10.31
C ILE A 38 7.76 8.08 -9.70
N SER A 39 6.63 7.56 -9.21
CA SER A 39 5.60 8.33 -8.50
C SER A 39 5.94 8.52 -7.02
N GLU A 40 4.97 8.93 -6.23
CA GLU A 40 5.08 9.06 -4.77
C GLU A 40 5.61 7.77 -4.11
N LYS A 41 5.18 6.58 -4.58
CA LYS A 41 5.64 5.29 -4.05
C LYS A 41 7.14 5.07 -4.28
N GLY A 42 7.61 5.26 -5.51
CA GLY A 42 9.04 5.14 -5.84
C GLY A 42 9.90 6.17 -5.12
N LEU A 43 9.38 7.40 -4.90
CA LEU A 43 10.06 8.41 -4.12
C LEU A 43 10.30 7.97 -2.67
N HIS A 44 9.26 7.45 -1.99
CA HIS A 44 9.38 6.95 -0.61
C HIS A 44 10.25 5.69 -0.51
N HIS A 45 10.31 4.88 -1.57
CA HIS A 45 11.17 3.71 -1.63
C HIS A 45 12.65 4.05 -1.48
N LEU A 46 13.10 5.24 -1.93
CA LEU A 46 14.47 5.71 -1.68
C LEU A 46 14.80 5.77 -0.19
N VAL A 47 13.86 6.24 0.63
CA VAL A 47 14.03 6.29 2.09
C VAL A 47 14.09 4.89 2.66
N TYR A 48 13.23 3.98 2.19
CA TYR A 48 13.22 2.59 2.66
C TYR A 48 14.55 1.89 2.40
N GLU A 49 15.15 2.06 1.23
CA GLU A 49 16.44 1.46 0.91
C GLU A 49 17.58 1.92 1.84
N VAL A 50 17.55 3.18 2.27
CA VAL A 50 18.57 3.70 3.21
C VAL A 50 18.28 3.23 4.63
N VAL A 51 17.02 3.28 5.09
CA VAL A 51 16.63 2.81 6.42
C VAL A 51 16.83 1.31 6.57
N ASP A 52 16.51 0.51 5.55
CA ASP A 52 16.71 -0.95 5.57
C ASP A 52 18.19 -1.33 5.73
N ASN A 53 19.14 -0.49 5.27
CA ASN A 53 20.56 -0.70 5.56
C ASN A 53 20.89 -0.52 7.04
N SER A 54 20.27 0.47 7.70
CA SER A 54 20.43 0.68 9.14
C SER A 54 19.74 -0.44 9.95
N ILE A 55 18.60 -0.95 9.47
CA ILE A 55 17.93 -2.13 10.03
C ILE A 55 18.79 -3.39 9.88
N ASP A 56 19.49 -3.57 8.76
CA ASP A 56 20.42 -4.70 8.59
C ASP A 56 21.58 -4.63 9.60
N GLU A 57 22.08 -3.42 9.93
CA GLU A 57 23.05 -3.24 11.03
C GLU A 57 22.42 -3.61 12.40
N ALA A 58 21.12 -3.32 12.61
CA ALA A 58 20.42 -3.72 13.82
C ALA A 58 20.23 -5.24 13.90
N LEU A 59 19.86 -5.90 12.80
CA LEU A 59 19.77 -7.37 12.72
C LEU A 59 21.12 -8.05 12.97
N ALA A 60 22.21 -7.39 12.59
CA ALA A 60 23.57 -7.84 12.89
C ALA A 60 24.01 -7.55 14.35
N GLY A 61 23.18 -6.85 15.14
CA GLY A 61 23.42 -6.52 16.56
C GLY A 61 24.25 -5.27 16.81
N TYR A 62 24.47 -4.42 15.80
CA TYR A 62 25.35 -3.26 15.91
C TYR A 62 24.64 -1.91 15.93
N CYS A 63 23.34 -1.85 15.60
CA CYS A 63 22.55 -0.63 15.61
C CYS A 63 21.35 -0.75 16.56
N SER A 64 21.12 0.29 17.35
CA SER A 64 20.00 0.39 18.30
C SER A 64 19.15 1.66 18.08
N HIS A 65 19.67 2.63 17.35
CA HIS A 65 19.00 3.91 17.12
C HIS A 65 19.14 4.38 15.67
N ILE A 66 18.01 4.75 15.07
CA ILE A 66 17.93 5.29 13.71
C ILE A 66 17.15 6.60 13.76
N GLU A 67 17.69 7.63 13.15
CA GLU A 67 17.03 8.93 12.99
C GLU A 67 16.71 9.17 11.52
N VAL A 68 15.46 9.46 11.20
CA VAL A 68 14.99 9.83 9.87
C VAL A 68 14.45 11.25 9.93
N THR A 69 14.96 12.14 9.11
CA THR A 69 14.56 13.54 9.08
C THR A 69 14.15 13.96 7.68
N ILE A 70 12.93 14.50 7.55
CA ILE A 70 12.51 15.25 6.38
C ILE A 70 12.96 16.70 6.62
N ASN A 71 13.90 17.17 5.81
CA ASN A 71 14.43 18.53 5.93
C ASN A 71 13.50 19.58 5.31
N GLU A 72 13.72 20.84 5.61
CA GLU A 72 12.93 21.99 5.13
C GLU A 72 12.90 22.08 3.58
N ASP A 73 13.96 21.63 2.93
CA ASP A 73 14.12 21.61 1.47
C ASP A 73 13.64 20.31 0.80
N ASN A 74 12.88 19.47 1.51
CA ASN A 74 12.44 18.15 1.08
C ASN A 74 13.58 17.15 0.80
N SER A 75 14.79 17.37 1.29
CA SER A 75 15.79 16.31 1.35
C SER A 75 15.51 15.39 2.53
N ILE A 76 16.06 14.18 2.49
CA ILE A 76 16.00 13.22 3.59
C ILE A 76 17.37 13.02 4.21
N THR A 77 17.42 13.02 5.53
CA THR A 77 18.59 12.58 6.28
C THR A 77 18.24 11.33 7.06
N VAL A 78 19.03 10.27 6.87
CA VAL A 78 18.97 9.05 7.70
C VAL A 78 20.30 8.91 8.41
N GLN A 79 20.28 8.73 9.72
CA GLN A 79 21.44 8.49 10.55
C GLN A 79 21.21 7.27 11.44
N ASP A 80 22.19 6.40 11.50
CA ASP A 80 22.24 5.26 12.43
C ASP A 80 23.43 5.33 13.37
N ASN A 81 23.41 4.51 14.41
CA ASN A 81 24.51 4.31 15.34
C ASN A 81 25.20 2.95 15.15
N GLY A 82 25.18 2.41 13.92
CA GLY A 82 25.83 1.14 13.58
C GLY A 82 27.35 1.23 13.51
N ARG A 83 27.99 0.27 12.83
CA ARG A 83 29.47 0.21 12.67
C ARG A 83 30.04 1.28 11.75
N GLY A 84 29.21 1.90 10.92
CA GLY A 84 29.63 2.76 9.82
C GLY A 84 30.15 1.97 8.61
N ILE A 85 29.83 2.43 7.41
CA ILE A 85 30.31 1.81 6.15
C ILE A 85 31.85 1.80 6.14
N PRO A 86 32.53 0.68 5.73
CA PRO A 86 33.97 0.67 5.60
C PRO A 86 34.48 1.74 4.64
N VAL A 87 35.59 2.40 5.00
CA VAL A 87 36.21 3.47 4.18
C VAL A 87 37.59 3.05 3.64
N ASP A 88 38.05 1.86 4.01
CA ASP A 88 39.32 1.32 3.59
C ASP A 88 39.39 1.15 2.07
N PHE A 89 40.63 1.09 1.55
CA PHE A 89 40.86 0.95 0.11
C PHE A 89 40.53 -0.45 -0.39
N HIS A 90 39.63 -0.53 -1.36
CA HIS A 90 39.23 -1.78 -2.00
C HIS A 90 40.18 -2.12 -3.16
N GLN A 91 40.97 -3.16 -2.98
CA GLN A 91 42.09 -3.52 -3.87
C GLN A 91 41.67 -3.76 -5.32
N LYS A 92 40.54 -4.44 -5.52
CA LYS A 92 40.01 -4.80 -6.86
C LYS A 92 39.46 -3.59 -7.61
N GLU A 93 38.67 -2.79 -6.95
CA GLU A 93 37.99 -1.63 -7.56
C GLU A 93 38.86 -0.36 -7.56
N LYS A 94 40.01 -0.38 -6.86
CA LYS A 94 40.97 0.73 -6.72
C LYS A 94 40.35 2.03 -6.22
N LYS A 95 39.35 1.90 -5.35
CA LYS A 95 38.56 2.97 -4.73
C LYS A 95 38.36 2.68 -3.25
N SER A 96 37.87 3.64 -2.47
CA SER A 96 37.42 3.35 -1.10
C SER A 96 36.22 2.40 -1.11
N ALA A 97 36.07 1.57 -0.07
CA ALA A 97 34.92 0.68 0.07
C ALA A 97 33.59 1.48 0.11
N LEU A 98 33.60 2.67 0.73
CA LEU A 98 32.45 3.60 0.69
C LEU A 98 32.09 3.96 -0.76
N GLU A 99 33.05 4.40 -1.58
CA GLU A 99 32.76 4.75 -2.96
C GLU A 99 32.27 3.56 -3.78
N VAL A 100 32.79 2.37 -3.53
CA VAL A 100 32.33 1.13 -4.18
C VAL A 100 30.87 0.87 -3.86
N VAL A 101 30.48 0.89 -2.58
CA VAL A 101 29.09 0.67 -2.14
C VAL A 101 28.13 1.72 -2.72
N MET A 102 28.59 2.96 -2.85
CA MET A 102 27.74 4.06 -3.33
C MET A 102 27.64 4.16 -4.86
N THR A 103 28.60 3.59 -5.62
CA THR A 103 28.69 3.84 -7.07
C THR A 103 28.70 2.58 -7.93
N VAL A 104 28.85 1.40 -7.35
CA VAL A 104 28.91 0.14 -8.08
C VAL A 104 27.68 -0.71 -7.76
N LEU A 105 26.94 -1.12 -8.79
CA LEU A 105 25.83 -2.05 -8.64
C LEU A 105 26.37 -3.44 -8.26
N HIS A 106 25.58 -4.18 -7.47
CA HIS A 106 25.92 -5.51 -7.00
C HIS A 106 27.22 -5.54 -6.15
N ALA A 107 27.46 -4.48 -5.39
CA ALA A 107 28.57 -4.37 -4.45
C ALA A 107 28.04 -4.19 -3.02
N GLY A 108 28.68 -4.84 -2.05
CA GLY A 108 28.31 -4.69 -0.63
C GLY A 108 28.76 -5.85 0.24
N GLY A 109 28.88 -5.61 1.54
CA GLY A 109 29.28 -6.61 2.54
C GLY A 109 28.23 -7.70 2.81
N LYS A 110 27.01 -7.54 2.27
CA LYS A 110 25.89 -8.50 2.46
C LYS A 110 26.03 -9.78 1.63
N PHE A 111 26.96 -9.83 0.70
CA PHE A 111 27.35 -11.06 -0.01
C PHE A 111 28.26 -11.96 0.82
N ASP A 112 28.86 -11.43 1.92
CA ASP A 112 29.67 -12.19 2.85
C ASP A 112 28.85 -12.62 4.06
N LYS A 113 28.59 -13.93 4.19
CA LYS A 113 27.85 -14.55 5.32
C LYS A 113 28.53 -14.35 6.68
N GLY A 114 29.84 -14.02 6.70
CA GLY A 114 30.55 -13.70 7.92
C GLY A 114 30.18 -12.33 8.48
N SER A 115 29.78 -11.40 7.62
CA SER A 115 29.43 -10.02 8.01
C SER A 115 27.95 -9.85 8.33
N TYR A 116 27.06 -10.55 7.61
CA TYR A 116 25.60 -10.53 7.81
C TYR A 116 25.01 -11.93 7.63
N LYS A 117 24.51 -12.51 8.72
CA LYS A 117 23.83 -13.83 8.66
C LYS A 117 22.47 -13.74 7.99
N VAL A 118 21.78 -12.63 8.19
CA VAL A 118 20.45 -12.30 7.65
C VAL A 118 20.46 -10.83 7.25
N SER A 119 19.92 -10.51 6.08
CA SER A 119 19.73 -9.13 5.64
C SER A 119 18.51 -9.00 4.74
N GLY A 120 17.85 -7.84 4.74
CA GLY A 120 16.83 -7.48 3.79
C GLY A 120 17.41 -7.10 2.42
N GLY A 121 18.57 -6.48 2.41
CA GLY A 121 19.31 -6.11 1.20
C GLY A 121 20.07 -7.29 0.59
N LEU A 122 19.57 -7.83 -0.53
CA LEU A 122 20.11 -9.04 -1.17
C LEU A 122 20.96 -8.74 -2.40
N HIS A 123 20.62 -7.70 -3.14
CA HIS A 123 21.17 -7.49 -4.47
C HIS A 123 22.36 -6.50 -4.50
N GLY A 124 22.66 -5.82 -3.38
CA GLY A 124 23.74 -4.84 -3.31
C GLY A 124 23.52 -3.64 -4.26
N VAL A 125 22.26 -3.23 -4.44
CA VAL A 125 21.91 -2.14 -5.36
C VAL A 125 21.18 -0.98 -4.69
N GLY A 126 20.61 -1.15 -3.50
CA GLY A 126 19.69 -0.18 -2.90
C GLY A 126 20.27 1.22 -2.77
N VAL A 127 21.33 1.40 -1.97
CA VAL A 127 21.92 2.73 -1.74
C VAL A 127 22.55 3.32 -3.00
N SER A 128 23.11 2.50 -3.88
CA SER A 128 23.67 2.99 -5.17
C SER A 128 22.54 3.46 -6.11
N CYS A 129 21.35 2.86 -6.05
CA CYS A 129 20.15 3.36 -6.74
C CYS A 129 19.68 4.69 -6.15
N VAL A 130 19.64 4.83 -4.81
CA VAL A 130 19.33 6.12 -4.17
C VAL A 130 20.27 7.21 -4.64
N ASN A 131 21.59 6.93 -4.63
CA ASN A 131 22.61 7.85 -5.12
C ASN A 131 22.38 8.22 -6.61
N ALA A 132 22.13 7.24 -7.46
CA ALA A 132 21.89 7.47 -8.89
C ALA A 132 20.64 8.32 -9.17
N LEU A 133 19.59 8.18 -8.34
CA LEU A 133 18.30 8.85 -8.50
C LEU A 133 18.19 10.16 -7.70
N SER A 134 19.29 10.58 -7.08
CA SER A 134 19.42 11.85 -6.36
C SER A 134 20.18 12.86 -7.20
N SER A 135 19.73 14.12 -7.17
CA SER A 135 20.48 15.24 -7.76
C SER A 135 21.77 15.51 -6.97
N HIS A 136 21.70 15.35 -5.65
CA HIS A 136 22.86 15.47 -4.74
C HIS A 136 22.72 14.45 -3.61
N MET A 137 23.84 13.93 -3.13
CA MET A 137 23.89 13.05 -1.96
C MET A 137 25.17 13.30 -1.16
N THR A 138 25.03 13.35 0.17
CA THR A 138 26.16 13.46 1.11
C THR A 138 26.16 12.24 2.03
N THR A 139 27.27 11.54 2.09
CA THR A 139 27.48 10.43 3.05
C THR A 139 28.56 10.78 4.02
N ASN A 140 28.22 10.76 5.32
CA ASN A 140 29.17 10.87 6.42
C ASN A 140 29.26 9.53 7.13
N VAL A 141 30.46 9.04 7.35
CA VAL A 141 30.74 7.80 8.07
C VAL A 141 31.51 8.13 9.34
N PHE A 142 30.97 7.70 10.49
CA PHE A 142 31.56 7.84 11.81
C PHE A 142 32.22 6.50 12.19
N ARG A 143 33.54 6.43 12.10
CA ARG A 143 34.25 5.17 12.27
C ARG A 143 35.68 5.39 12.73
N ASN A 144 36.16 4.54 13.63
CA ASN A 144 37.56 4.58 14.13
C ASN A 144 37.98 5.94 14.71
N GLY A 145 37.05 6.64 15.39
CA GLY A 145 37.31 7.97 15.99
C GLY A 145 37.34 9.12 14.98
N LYS A 146 36.98 8.89 13.72
CA LYS A 146 37.06 9.86 12.63
C LYS A 146 35.72 10.00 11.92
N ILE A 147 35.53 11.18 11.31
CA ILE A 147 34.42 11.47 10.41
C ILE A 147 34.95 11.48 8.99
N TYR A 148 34.43 10.58 8.18
CA TYR A 148 34.73 10.52 6.74
C TYR A 148 33.54 11.04 5.97
N GLN A 149 33.79 11.80 4.88
CA GLN A 149 32.74 12.35 4.03
C GLN A 149 33.06 12.09 2.56
N GLN A 150 31.99 11.83 1.80
CA GLN A 150 32.01 11.84 0.34
C GLN A 150 30.67 12.37 -0.16
N GLU A 151 30.72 13.22 -1.19
CA GLU A 151 29.53 13.80 -1.83
C GLU A 151 29.42 13.33 -3.27
N TYR A 152 28.19 13.32 -3.76
CA TYR A 152 27.85 12.80 -5.07
C TYR A 152 26.82 13.70 -5.75
N GLU A 153 26.95 13.82 -7.07
CA GLU A 153 25.91 14.43 -7.93
C GLU A 153 25.51 13.41 -8.99
N TYR A 154 24.19 13.12 -9.06
CA TYR A 154 23.64 12.17 -10.02
C TYR A 154 24.36 10.81 -10.02
N GLY A 155 24.74 10.32 -8.86
CA GLY A 155 25.47 9.08 -8.68
C GLY A 155 26.97 9.14 -8.90
N LYS A 156 27.55 10.28 -9.27
CA LYS A 156 28.98 10.44 -9.51
C LYS A 156 29.66 11.12 -8.32
N PRO A 157 30.79 10.58 -7.80
CA PRO A 157 31.50 11.20 -6.69
C PRO A 157 32.12 12.54 -7.13
N LEU A 158 31.96 13.56 -6.30
CA LEU A 158 32.56 14.88 -6.54
C LEU A 158 34.06 14.89 -6.18
N TYR A 159 34.44 14.04 -5.23
CA TYR A 159 35.81 13.89 -4.76
C TYR A 159 35.98 12.50 -4.09
N ALA A 160 37.20 12.05 -3.94
CA ALA A 160 37.52 10.85 -3.18
C ALA A 160 37.17 11.05 -1.69
N VAL A 161 36.82 9.95 -0.98
CA VAL A 161 36.52 10.00 0.46
C VAL A 161 37.62 10.76 1.22
N LYS A 162 37.19 11.68 2.09
CA LYS A 162 38.12 12.51 2.89
C LYS A 162 37.77 12.48 4.37
N GLU A 163 38.75 12.57 5.22
CA GLU A 163 38.57 12.83 6.65
C GLU A 163 38.22 14.30 6.86
N VAL A 164 37.15 14.58 7.58
CA VAL A 164 36.64 15.94 7.82
C VAL A 164 36.57 16.32 9.31
N GLY A 165 36.85 15.37 10.21
CA GLY A 165 36.86 15.62 11.65
C GLY A 165 37.04 14.37 12.48
N THR A 166 36.93 14.53 13.79
CA THR A 166 36.98 13.46 14.79
C THR A 166 35.62 13.28 15.46
N THR A 167 35.35 12.09 16.00
CA THR A 167 34.07 11.75 16.61
C THR A 167 34.23 10.67 17.68
N ASP A 168 33.35 10.68 18.66
CA ASP A 168 33.24 9.62 19.69
C ASP A 168 32.11 8.62 19.38
N ILE A 169 31.31 8.88 18.32
CA ILE A 169 30.22 7.99 17.90
C ILE A 169 30.63 7.13 16.71
N THR A 170 29.86 6.06 16.48
CA THR A 170 29.93 5.24 15.26
C THR A 170 28.61 5.33 14.50
N GLY A 171 28.63 5.03 13.21
CA GLY A 171 27.43 4.97 12.39
C GLY A 171 27.59 5.55 10.99
N THR A 172 26.49 5.69 10.31
CA THR A 172 26.41 6.30 8.98
C THR A 172 25.33 7.36 8.96
N ARG A 173 25.61 8.52 8.36
CA ARG A 173 24.61 9.55 8.05
C ARG A 173 24.59 9.78 6.55
N GLN A 174 23.41 9.65 5.97
CA GLN A 174 23.18 9.87 4.54
C GLN A 174 22.11 10.94 4.36
N THR A 175 22.44 11.98 3.60
CA THR A 175 21.47 13.02 3.21
C THR A 175 21.39 13.05 1.70
N PHE A 176 20.17 12.98 1.15
CA PHE A 176 19.96 12.92 -0.29
C PHE A 176 18.78 13.76 -0.75
N TRP A 177 18.92 14.33 -1.94
CA TRP A 177 17.94 15.16 -2.63
C TRP A 177 17.44 14.41 -3.86
N PRO A 178 16.17 14.01 -3.92
CA PRO A 178 15.64 13.31 -5.09
C PRO A 178 15.72 14.18 -6.34
N ASP A 179 15.99 13.54 -7.49
CA ASP A 179 16.13 14.25 -8.76
C ASP A 179 14.75 14.56 -9.36
N ALA A 180 14.36 15.86 -9.35
CA ALA A 180 13.10 16.34 -9.89
C ALA A 180 12.92 16.09 -11.40
N SER A 181 14.00 15.76 -12.14
CA SER A 181 13.90 15.39 -13.55
C SER A 181 13.45 13.95 -13.78
N ILE A 182 13.45 13.12 -12.72
CA ILE A 182 13.08 11.70 -12.76
C ILE A 182 11.72 11.49 -12.10
N PHE A 183 11.53 12.05 -10.89
CA PHE A 183 10.33 11.82 -10.09
C PHE A 183 9.21 12.78 -10.48
N VAL A 184 7.97 12.26 -10.50
CA VAL A 184 6.76 13.07 -10.72
C VAL A 184 6.56 14.10 -9.60
N THR A 185 6.97 13.76 -8.38
CA THR A 185 6.99 14.63 -7.20
C THR A 185 8.26 14.38 -6.40
N THR A 186 8.75 15.41 -5.71
CA THR A 186 9.85 15.31 -4.75
C THR A 186 9.39 15.59 -3.32
N GLU A 187 8.08 15.67 -3.10
CA GLU A 187 7.52 15.97 -1.79
C GLU A 187 7.27 14.67 -1.00
N TYR A 188 8.02 14.46 0.09
CA TYR A 188 7.81 13.34 0.98
C TYR A 188 6.59 13.54 1.88
N LYS A 189 5.80 12.48 2.06
CA LYS A 189 4.64 12.45 2.95
C LYS A 189 5.02 11.85 4.31
N TYR A 190 4.86 12.63 5.37
CA TYR A 190 5.18 12.22 6.74
C TYR A 190 4.47 10.93 7.16
N ASN A 191 3.17 10.84 6.89
CA ASN A 191 2.35 9.68 7.26
C ASN A 191 2.78 8.36 6.59
N ILE A 192 3.31 8.41 5.38
CA ILE A 192 3.82 7.22 4.68
C ILE A 192 5.09 6.72 5.38
N LEU A 193 6.02 7.63 5.69
CA LEU A 193 7.23 7.28 6.43
C LEU A 193 6.91 6.85 7.87
N GLN A 194 5.97 7.53 8.55
CA GLN A 194 5.49 7.19 9.88
C GLN A 194 5.01 5.73 9.97
N ALA A 195 4.17 5.31 9.03
CA ALA A 195 3.65 3.95 8.99
C ALA A 195 4.78 2.92 8.86
N ARG A 196 5.76 3.16 7.98
CA ARG A 196 6.90 2.26 7.78
C ARG A 196 7.83 2.23 8.98
N MET A 197 8.13 3.37 9.61
CA MET A 197 8.99 3.43 10.81
C MET A 197 8.35 2.68 11.98
N ARG A 198 7.05 2.82 12.17
CA ARG A 198 6.28 2.07 13.18
C ARG A 198 6.33 0.56 12.95
N GLU A 199 6.10 0.12 11.72
CA GLU A 199 6.19 -1.29 11.31
C GLU A 199 7.58 -1.87 11.61
N LEU A 200 8.64 -1.16 11.21
CA LEU A 200 10.03 -1.59 11.45
C LEU A 200 10.38 -1.67 12.94
N ALA A 201 9.85 -0.77 13.77
CA ALA A 201 10.06 -0.82 15.22
C ALA A 201 9.39 -2.06 15.84
N TYR A 202 8.20 -2.43 15.38
CA TYR A 202 7.53 -3.67 15.82
C TYR A 202 8.26 -4.94 15.35
N LEU A 203 8.80 -4.95 14.14
CA LEU A 203 9.52 -6.12 13.59
C LEU A 203 10.92 -6.29 14.18
N ASN A 204 11.46 -5.26 14.84
CA ASN A 204 12.81 -5.26 15.41
C ASN A 204 12.76 -4.81 16.87
N LYS A 205 12.31 -5.71 17.73
CA LYS A 205 12.21 -5.49 19.16
C LYS A 205 13.47 -4.81 19.75
N GLY A 206 13.26 -3.72 20.51
CA GLY A 206 14.31 -2.99 21.21
C GLY A 206 15.03 -1.91 20.39
N ILE A 207 14.74 -1.80 19.08
CA ILE A 207 15.27 -0.69 18.26
C ILE A 207 14.45 0.58 18.56
N THR A 208 15.10 1.73 18.49
CA THR A 208 14.44 3.04 18.55
C THR A 208 14.59 3.73 17.20
N ILE A 209 13.48 4.10 16.58
CA ILE A 209 13.45 4.86 15.32
C ILE A 209 12.79 6.20 15.58
N THR A 210 13.46 7.28 15.23
CA THR A 210 12.94 8.65 15.38
C THR A 210 12.65 9.24 14.01
N LEU A 211 11.41 9.71 13.78
CA LEU A 211 11.04 10.44 12.57
C LEU A 211 10.78 11.92 12.92
N THR A 212 11.46 12.82 12.23
CA THR A 212 11.33 14.27 12.40
C THR A 212 10.96 14.94 11.08
N ASP A 213 9.96 15.82 11.08
CA ASP A 213 9.62 16.67 9.93
C ASP A 213 9.96 18.12 10.26
N LYS A 214 11.02 18.65 9.66
CA LYS A 214 11.47 20.05 9.86
C LYS A 214 10.66 21.08 9.06
N ARG A 215 9.77 20.63 8.20
CA ARG A 215 8.88 21.53 7.44
C ARG A 215 7.70 22.00 8.30
N VAL A 216 7.38 21.27 9.36
CA VAL A 216 6.25 21.53 10.27
C VAL A 216 6.78 21.88 11.65
N LYS A 217 6.35 23.03 12.19
CA LYS A 217 6.60 23.44 13.57
C LYS A 217 5.34 23.29 14.38
N GLU A 218 5.48 22.70 15.56
CA GLU A 218 4.44 22.61 16.57
C GLU A 218 4.24 23.98 17.28
N GLU A 219 3.20 24.10 18.07
CA GLU A 219 2.86 25.35 18.78
C GLU A 219 3.97 25.85 19.73
N ASP A 220 4.76 24.93 20.29
CA ASP A 220 5.90 25.24 21.17
C ASP A 220 7.18 25.65 20.40
N GLY A 221 7.14 25.67 19.06
CA GLY A 221 8.25 25.98 18.18
C GLY A 221 9.19 24.80 17.88
N SER A 222 8.95 23.63 18.46
CA SER A 222 9.66 22.38 18.11
C SER A 222 9.24 21.86 16.75
N TYR A 223 10.06 21.00 16.14
CA TYR A 223 9.66 20.32 14.91
C TYR A 223 8.78 19.12 15.24
N LYS A 224 7.86 18.79 14.32
CA LYS A 224 7.06 17.58 14.42
C LYS A 224 7.95 16.34 14.52
N LYS A 225 7.85 15.60 15.63
CA LYS A 225 8.73 14.48 15.94
C LYS A 225 7.96 13.34 16.58
N GLU A 226 8.22 12.12 16.12
CA GLU A 226 7.67 10.90 16.74
C GLU A 226 8.77 9.85 16.93
N VAL A 227 8.69 9.13 18.04
CA VAL A 227 9.64 8.08 18.39
C VAL A 227 8.91 6.75 18.40
N PHE A 228 9.41 5.80 17.62
CA PHE A 228 8.89 4.44 17.52
C PHE A 228 9.83 3.49 18.24
N HIS A 229 9.30 2.77 19.20
CA HIS A 229 10.00 1.78 19.98
C HIS A 229 9.03 0.71 20.44
N SER A 230 9.44 -0.55 20.46
CA SER A 230 8.64 -1.66 20.94
C SER A 230 9.45 -2.59 21.83
N GLU A 231 8.90 -2.88 23.02
CA GLU A 231 9.48 -3.82 23.97
C GLU A 231 8.99 -5.26 23.74
N GLU A 232 7.81 -5.43 23.15
CA GLU A 232 7.22 -6.74 22.91
C GLU A 232 7.21 -7.15 21.43
N GLY A 233 7.61 -6.25 20.50
CA GLY A 233 7.80 -6.56 19.09
C GLY A 233 6.48 -6.92 18.37
N VAL A 234 6.43 -8.09 17.72
CA VAL A 234 5.25 -8.51 16.95
C VAL A 234 4.00 -8.73 17.80
N LYS A 235 4.11 -8.92 19.12
CA LYS A 235 2.95 -8.94 20.01
C LYS A 235 2.26 -7.59 20.09
N GLU A 236 3.03 -6.51 20.25
CA GLU A 236 2.48 -5.16 20.20
C GLU A 236 1.92 -4.83 18.81
N PHE A 237 2.57 -5.33 17.77
CA PHE A 237 2.09 -5.14 16.41
C PHE A 237 0.70 -5.73 16.19
N VAL A 238 0.47 -6.96 16.61
CA VAL A 238 -0.86 -7.61 16.52
C VAL A 238 -1.90 -6.85 17.35
N ARG A 239 -1.55 -6.38 18.56
CA ARG A 239 -2.45 -5.55 19.36
C ARG A 239 -2.74 -4.21 18.69
N PHE A 240 -1.75 -3.58 18.06
CA PHE A 240 -1.95 -2.36 17.29
C PHE A 240 -2.91 -2.60 16.12
N LEU A 241 -2.73 -3.66 15.35
CA LEU A 241 -3.64 -4.05 14.26
C LEU A 241 -5.06 -4.34 14.76
N ASN A 242 -5.19 -4.86 15.98
CA ASN A 242 -6.49 -5.15 16.60
C ASN A 242 -7.12 -3.95 17.32
N SER A 243 -6.44 -2.82 17.45
CA SER A 243 -6.86 -1.70 18.31
C SER A 243 -8.22 -1.09 17.96
N SER A 244 -8.69 -1.28 16.71
CA SER A 244 -10.02 -0.86 16.26
C SER A 244 -11.09 -1.96 16.31
N ASN A 245 -10.77 -3.14 16.85
CA ASN A 245 -11.68 -4.28 16.92
C ASN A 245 -11.75 -4.84 18.35
N THR A 246 -12.91 -5.38 18.70
CA THR A 246 -13.07 -6.06 19.99
C THR A 246 -12.37 -7.42 19.97
N PRO A 247 -11.37 -7.68 20.84
CA PRO A 247 -10.70 -8.96 20.90
C PRO A 247 -11.67 -10.07 21.30
N LEU A 248 -11.50 -11.24 20.70
CA LEU A 248 -12.23 -12.46 21.10
C LEU A 248 -11.51 -13.18 22.24
N ILE A 249 -10.19 -13.09 22.26
CA ILE A 249 -9.28 -13.62 23.27
C ILE A 249 -8.38 -12.49 23.76
N ASP A 250 -8.13 -12.43 25.08
CA ASP A 250 -7.34 -11.34 25.68
C ASP A 250 -5.84 -11.49 25.42
N ASP A 251 -5.36 -12.74 25.43
CA ASP A 251 -3.95 -13.04 25.25
C ASP A 251 -3.55 -13.23 23.80
N VAL A 252 -2.33 -12.79 23.46
CA VAL A 252 -1.71 -13.02 22.16
C VAL A 252 -1.10 -14.41 22.14
N ILE A 253 -1.52 -15.25 21.20
CA ILE A 253 -0.86 -16.52 20.91
C ILE A 253 0.47 -16.17 20.24
N TYR A 254 1.59 -16.44 20.92
CA TYR A 254 2.91 -16.02 20.48
C TYR A 254 3.89 -17.16 20.42
N LEU A 255 4.72 -17.15 19.40
CA LEU A 255 5.87 -18.03 19.28
C LEU A 255 7.10 -17.25 18.77
N ASN A 256 8.26 -17.62 19.30
CA ASN A 256 9.57 -17.21 18.78
C ASN A 256 10.48 -18.44 18.88
N THR A 257 10.77 -19.05 17.76
CA THR A 257 11.50 -20.32 17.70
C THR A 257 12.30 -20.44 16.41
N GLU A 258 13.20 -21.40 16.38
CA GLU A 258 13.93 -21.77 15.16
C GLU A 258 13.55 -23.22 14.78
N LYS A 259 13.16 -23.41 13.53
CA LYS A 259 12.88 -24.74 12.96
C LYS A 259 13.61 -24.88 11.63
N GLN A 260 14.28 -26.00 11.46
CA GLN A 260 15.04 -26.33 10.23
C GLN A 260 16.03 -25.21 9.82
N GLY A 261 16.63 -24.50 10.81
CA GLY A 261 17.53 -23.37 10.56
C GLY A 261 16.86 -22.06 10.18
N VAL A 262 15.53 -21.97 10.26
CA VAL A 262 14.75 -20.77 9.99
C VAL A 262 14.23 -20.20 11.32
N PRO A 263 14.70 -19.02 11.77
CA PRO A 263 14.08 -18.27 12.85
C PRO A 263 12.68 -17.80 12.44
N ILE A 264 11.69 -18.09 13.29
CA ILE A 264 10.28 -17.80 13.05
C ILE A 264 9.72 -17.10 14.27
N GLU A 265 9.17 -15.92 14.06
CA GLU A 265 8.42 -15.18 15.06
C GLU A 265 7.00 -14.96 14.56
N CYS A 266 6.00 -15.30 15.36
CA CYS A 266 4.61 -15.15 14.98
C CYS A 266 3.76 -14.77 16.19
N ALA A 267 2.81 -13.87 15.95
CA ALA A 267 1.79 -13.47 16.92
C ALA A 267 0.41 -13.59 16.26
N ILE A 268 -0.55 -14.16 17.01
CA ILE A 268 -1.90 -14.45 16.54
C ILE A 268 -2.90 -13.95 17.57
N MET A 269 -3.95 -13.29 17.10
CA MET A 269 -5.15 -12.94 17.87
C MET A 269 -6.40 -13.26 17.07
N TYR A 270 -7.51 -13.40 17.78
CA TYR A 270 -8.84 -13.43 17.18
C TYR A 270 -9.69 -12.30 17.72
N ASN A 271 -10.53 -11.71 16.86
CA ASN A 271 -11.51 -10.69 17.23
C ASN A 271 -12.93 -11.08 16.82
N THR A 272 -13.89 -10.25 17.21
CA THR A 272 -15.31 -10.46 16.87
C THR A 272 -15.66 -10.12 15.42
N GLY A 273 -14.76 -9.50 14.67
CA GLY A 273 -14.91 -9.13 13.26
C GLY A 273 -15.02 -10.35 12.33
N PHE A 274 -15.18 -10.09 11.04
CA PHE A 274 -15.46 -11.13 10.02
C PHE A 274 -14.34 -11.31 9.03
N ARG A 275 -13.16 -10.72 9.27
CA ARG A 275 -12.07 -10.63 8.30
C ARG A 275 -10.80 -11.28 8.79
N GLU A 276 -10.04 -11.74 7.82
CA GLU A 276 -8.65 -12.12 7.99
C GLU A 276 -7.78 -10.86 7.83
N ASN A 277 -6.84 -10.66 8.74
CA ASN A 277 -5.81 -9.64 8.68
C ASN A 277 -4.45 -10.30 8.97
N LEU A 278 -3.82 -10.83 7.91
CA LEU A 278 -2.57 -11.56 7.98
C LEU A 278 -1.46 -10.77 7.31
N HIS A 279 -0.44 -10.41 8.08
CA HIS A 279 0.77 -9.74 7.59
C HIS A 279 1.97 -10.66 7.66
N SER A 280 2.66 -10.82 6.54
CA SER A 280 3.79 -11.72 6.41
C SER A 280 5.07 -10.99 6.01
N TYR A 281 6.18 -11.33 6.68
CA TYR A 281 7.47 -10.66 6.53
C TYR A 281 8.61 -11.65 6.37
N VAL A 282 9.54 -11.32 5.49
CA VAL A 282 10.80 -12.03 5.30
C VAL A 282 11.95 -11.03 5.44
N ASN A 283 12.82 -11.20 6.45
CA ASN A 283 13.91 -10.27 6.73
C ASN A 283 13.43 -8.81 6.81
N ASN A 284 12.30 -8.56 7.47
CA ASN A 284 11.61 -7.27 7.61
C ASN A 284 11.00 -6.70 6.31
N ILE A 285 11.04 -7.42 5.21
CA ILE A 285 10.37 -7.06 3.96
C ILE A 285 8.93 -7.57 4.01
N ASN A 286 7.96 -6.70 3.75
CA ASN A 286 6.56 -7.07 3.65
C ASN A 286 6.30 -7.84 2.36
N THR A 287 5.85 -9.09 2.49
CA THR A 287 5.50 -9.96 1.37
C THR A 287 4.00 -9.87 1.11
N ILE A 288 3.58 -8.80 0.44
CA ILE A 288 2.15 -8.51 0.21
C ILE A 288 1.41 -9.58 -0.61
N GLU A 289 2.12 -10.33 -1.44
CA GLU A 289 1.60 -11.48 -2.18
C GLU A 289 1.83 -12.80 -1.43
N GLY A 290 2.28 -12.75 -0.17
CA GLY A 290 2.52 -13.91 0.68
C GLY A 290 3.73 -14.73 0.27
N GLY A 291 3.54 -16.04 0.17
CA GLY A 291 4.57 -16.99 -0.21
C GLY A 291 4.57 -18.25 0.66
N THR A 292 5.66 -19.00 0.62
CA THR A 292 5.77 -20.31 1.28
C THR A 292 5.62 -20.25 2.80
N HIS A 293 6.09 -19.21 3.46
CA HIS A 293 5.93 -19.00 4.91
C HIS A 293 4.46 -18.79 5.29
N GLU A 294 3.71 -18.00 4.52
CA GLU A 294 2.28 -17.82 4.71
C GLU A 294 1.49 -19.10 4.43
N ALA A 295 1.82 -19.82 3.36
CA ALA A 295 1.22 -21.12 3.05
C ALA A 295 1.44 -22.12 4.20
N GLY A 296 2.64 -22.16 4.77
CA GLY A 296 2.95 -22.97 5.95
C GLY A 296 2.10 -22.59 7.17
N PHE A 297 1.93 -21.31 7.43
CA PHE A 297 1.07 -20.79 8.50
C PHE A 297 -0.39 -21.19 8.31
N ARG A 298 -0.98 -20.93 7.13
CA ARG A 298 -2.38 -21.28 6.81
C ARG A 298 -2.65 -22.78 6.94
N THR A 299 -1.71 -23.61 6.50
CA THR A 299 -1.79 -25.06 6.62
C THR A 299 -1.77 -25.51 8.09
N ALA A 300 -0.86 -24.96 8.91
CA ALA A 300 -0.79 -25.28 10.34
C ALA A 300 -2.06 -24.88 11.07
N LEU A 301 -2.52 -23.63 10.87
CA LEU A 301 -3.72 -23.08 11.48
C LEU A 301 -4.94 -23.95 11.20
N THR A 302 -5.18 -24.24 9.92
CA THR A 302 -6.32 -25.08 9.50
C THR A 302 -6.24 -26.48 10.08
N ARG A 303 -5.09 -27.13 10.01
CA ARG A 303 -4.88 -28.49 10.51
C ARG A 303 -5.12 -28.60 12.02
N VAL A 304 -4.55 -27.68 12.80
CA VAL A 304 -4.62 -27.75 14.27
C VAL A 304 -6.01 -27.40 14.77
N LEU A 305 -6.61 -26.31 14.28
CA LEU A 305 -7.96 -25.91 14.69
C LEU A 305 -9.01 -26.94 14.26
N LYS A 306 -8.88 -27.52 13.06
CA LYS A 306 -9.78 -28.57 12.60
C LYS A 306 -9.71 -29.81 13.51
N LYS A 307 -8.49 -30.27 13.82
CA LYS A 307 -8.28 -31.39 14.75
C LYS A 307 -8.92 -31.11 16.12
N TYR A 308 -8.67 -29.96 16.70
CA TYR A 308 -9.23 -29.57 17.99
C TYR A 308 -10.78 -29.50 17.96
N ALA A 309 -11.34 -28.94 16.89
CA ALA A 309 -12.79 -28.83 16.71
C ALA A 309 -13.47 -30.20 16.54
N GLU A 310 -12.79 -31.17 15.91
CA GLU A 310 -13.24 -32.57 15.81
C GLU A 310 -13.18 -33.27 17.17
N GLU A 311 -12.06 -33.20 17.89
CA GLU A 311 -11.86 -33.81 19.21
C GLU A 311 -12.82 -33.25 20.28
N SER A 312 -13.12 -31.96 20.24
CA SER A 312 -14.08 -31.29 21.12
C SER A 312 -15.55 -31.56 20.76
N LYS A 313 -15.83 -32.29 19.68
CA LYS A 313 -17.18 -32.56 19.14
C LYS A 313 -18.01 -31.30 18.83
N ALA A 314 -17.35 -30.15 18.66
CA ALA A 314 -18.02 -28.90 18.32
C ALA A 314 -18.65 -28.96 16.93
N LEU A 315 -18.00 -29.67 15.98
CA LEU A 315 -18.46 -29.82 14.61
C LEU A 315 -19.70 -30.70 14.47
N GLU A 316 -19.82 -31.76 15.28
CA GLU A 316 -20.99 -32.67 15.25
C GLU A 316 -22.29 -31.91 15.56
N LYS A 317 -22.21 -30.88 16.40
CA LYS A 317 -23.36 -30.04 16.79
C LYS A 317 -23.75 -29.03 15.70
N ALA A 318 -22.78 -28.54 14.92
CA ALA A 318 -22.97 -27.47 13.96
C ALA A 318 -23.70 -27.90 12.68
N LYS A 319 -23.57 -29.18 12.26
CA LYS A 319 -24.13 -29.75 11.01
C LYS A 319 -23.76 -28.95 9.75
N VAL A 320 -22.61 -28.29 9.76
CA VAL A 320 -22.06 -27.50 8.63
C VAL A 320 -20.68 -28.03 8.29
N GLU A 321 -20.36 -28.02 7.01
CA GLU A 321 -19.01 -28.33 6.53
C GLU A 321 -18.13 -27.09 6.70
N ILE A 322 -16.97 -27.28 7.34
CA ILE A 322 -16.01 -26.21 7.60
C ILE A 322 -14.94 -26.22 6.52
N SER A 323 -14.66 -25.05 5.95
CA SER A 323 -13.56 -24.82 5.01
C SER A 323 -12.37 -24.13 5.68
N GLY A 324 -11.20 -24.12 5.00
CA GLY A 324 -10.02 -23.41 5.50
C GLY A 324 -10.23 -21.91 5.75
N GLU A 325 -11.14 -21.27 5.01
CA GLU A 325 -11.49 -19.86 5.17
C GLU A 325 -12.17 -19.56 6.51
N ASP A 326 -13.01 -20.47 6.99
CA ASP A 326 -13.77 -20.27 8.23
C ASP A 326 -12.87 -20.16 9.44
N PHE A 327 -11.68 -20.81 9.42
CA PHE A 327 -10.66 -20.70 10.47
C PHE A 327 -9.94 -19.36 10.50
N ARG A 328 -10.04 -18.58 9.44
CA ARG A 328 -9.35 -17.29 9.29
C ARG A 328 -10.26 -16.07 9.53
N GLU A 329 -11.56 -16.31 9.74
CA GLU A 329 -12.50 -15.22 10.02
C GLU A 329 -12.29 -14.65 11.43
N GLY A 330 -12.02 -13.34 11.50
CA GLY A 330 -11.64 -12.65 12.73
C GLY A 330 -10.19 -12.87 13.16
N LEU A 331 -9.37 -13.53 12.33
CA LEU A 331 -7.95 -13.75 12.56
C LEU A 331 -7.16 -12.46 12.32
N ILE A 332 -6.32 -12.09 13.26
CA ILE A 332 -5.21 -11.15 13.05
C ILE A 332 -3.91 -11.90 13.34
N ALA A 333 -2.99 -11.88 12.41
CA ALA A 333 -1.69 -12.51 12.62
C ALA A 333 -0.56 -11.74 11.94
N VAL A 334 0.59 -11.75 12.59
CA VAL A 334 1.86 -11.28 12.03
C VAL A 334 2.83 -12.44 12.05
N ILE A 335 3.41 -12.76 10.90
CA ILE A 335 4.44 -13.78 10.78
C ILE A 335 5.72 -13.14 10.20
N SER A 336 6.82 -13.28 10.91
CA SER A 336 8.15 -12.81 10.53
C SER A 336 9.13 -13.97 10.50
N VAL A 337 9.73 -14.23 9.35
CA VAL A 337 10.77 -15.25 9.20
C VAL A 337 12.09 -14.61 8.81
N LYS A 338 13.19 -15.19 9.29
CA LYS A 338 14.54 -14.78 8.92
C LYS A 338 15.16 -15.87 8.05
N VAL A 339 15.42 -15.53 6.79
CA VAL A 339 15.94 -16.46 5.78
C VAL A 339 17.29 -15.95 5.30
N SER A 340 18.33 -16.78 5.34
CA SER A 340 19.69 -16.38 4.95
C SER A 340 19.83 -16.17 3.44
N GLU A 341 19.11 -16.94 2.64
CA GLU A 341 19.10 -16.85 1.17
C GLU A 341 17.65 -16.85 0.65
N PRO A 342 16.90 -15.74 0.84
CA PRO A 342 15.52 -15.69 0.38
C PRO A 342 15.44 -15.61 -1.14
N GLN A 343 14.55 -16.41 -1.70
CA GLN A 343 14.22 -16.42 -3.13
C GLN A 343 12.86 -15.76 -3.31
N PHE A 344 12.84 -14.58 -3.92
CA PHE A 344 11.61 -13.85 -4.18
C PHE A 344 11.19 -13.98 -5.65
N GLU A 345 9.89 -13.94 -5.88
CA GLU A 345 9.33 -13.78 -7.22
C GLU A 345 9.45 -12.29 -7.63
N GLY A 346 10.54 -11.92 -8.32
CA GLY A 346 10.76 -10.57 -8.82
C GLY A 346 11.54 -9.62 -7.89
N GLN A 347 11.89 -8.45 -8.45
CA GLN A 347 12.73 -7.44 -7.78
C GLN A 347 11.99 -6.72 -6.63
N THR A 348 10.70 -6.61 -6.69
CA THR A 348 9.85 -5.96 -5.67
C THR A 348 9.71 -6.79 -4.39
N LYS A 349 10.19 -8.05 -4.38
CA LYS A 349 10.25 -8.95 -3.22
C LYS A 349 8.89 -9.21 -2.56
N THR A 350 7.81 -9.19 -3.34
CA THR A 350 6.43 -9.28 -2.86
C THR A 350 6.02 -10.69 -2.43
N LYS A 351 6.70 -11.74 -2.92
CA LYS A 351 6.35 -13.13 -2.64
C LYS A 351 7.57 -14.01 -2.43
N LEU A 352 7.58 -14.81 -1.35
CA LEU A 352 8.65 -15.75 -1.02
C LEU A 352 8.46 -17.09 -1.73
N GLY A 353 9.54 -17.59 -2.38
CA GLY A 353 9.55 -18.85 -3.12
C GLY A 353 10.23 -20.05 -2.43
N ASN A 354 10.95 -19.85 -1.32
CA ASN A 354 11.70 -20.90 -0.62
C ASN A 354 10.81 -22.02 -0.08
N ASN A 355 10.81 -23.18 -0.70
CA ASN A 355 9.92 -24.30 -0.34
C ASN A 355 10.15 -24.85 1.08
N GLU A 356 11.40 -24.87 1.55
CA GLU A 356 11.78 -25.37 2.88
C GLU A 356 11.15 -24.55 4.02
N VAL A 357 10.88 -23.27 3.80
CA VAL A 357 10.30 -22.37 4.81
C VAL A 357 8.88 -22.78 5.16
N SER A 358 8.09 -23.29 4.21
CA SER A 358 6.72 -23.73 4.44
C SER A 358 6.65 -24.85 5.50
N GLY A 359 7.55 -25.84 5.40
CA GLY A 359 7.63 -26.93 6.38
C GLY A 359 8.01 -26.46 7.77
N ALA A 360 9.03 -25.57 7.86
CA ALA A 360 9.50 -25.02 9.11
C ALA A 360 8.40 -24.22 9.85
N VAL A 361 7.69 -23.35 9.11
CA VAL A 361 6.57 -22.56 9.66
C VAL A 361 5.40 -23.45 10.08
N ASN A 362 5.01 -24.43 9.23
CA ASN A 362 3.93 -25.37 9.57
C ASN A 362 4.23 -26.12 10.87
N GLN A 363 5.46 -26.54 11.07
CA GLN A 363 5.86 -27.22 12.31
C GLN A 363 5.80 -26.27 13.51
N ALA A 364 6.44 -25.09 13.42
CA ALA A 364 6.53 -24.12 14.51
C ALA A 364 5.14 -23.63 14.98
N VAL A 365 4.33 -23.19 14.05
CA VAL A 365 2.97 -22.69 14.33
C VAL A 365 2.08 -23.83 14.81
N GLY A 366 2.21 -25.02 14.21
CA GLY A 366 1.43 -26.18 14.61
C GLY A 366 1.68 -26.61 16.07
N GLU A 367 2.94 -26.67 16.49
CA GLU A 367 3.31 -26.98 17.88
C GLU A 367 2.80 -25.92 18.87
N ALA A 368 3.06 -24.64 18.57
CA ALA A 368 2.67 -23.53 19.45
C ALA A 368 1.15 -23.43 19.61
N LEU A 369 0.41 -23.55 18.51
CA LEU A 369 -1.05 -23.47 18.53
C LEU A 369 -1.67 -24.68 19.24
N THR A 370 -1.13 -25.89 19.06
CA THR A 370 -1.60 -27.08 19.78
C THR A 370 -1.44 -26.89 21.29
N ASN A 371 -0.26 -26.50 21.75
CA ASN A 371 0.00 -26.24 23.17
C ASN A 371 -0.95 -25.18 23.72
N TYR A 372 -1.13 -24.08 23.01
CA TYR A 372 -2.03 -23.00 23.45
C TYR A 372 -3.49 -23.50 23.63
N LEU A 373 -4.02 -24.24 22.65
CA LEU A 373 -5.39 -24.72 22.70
C LEU A 373 -5.61 -25.72 23.85
N GLU A 374 -4.60 -26.55 24.19
CA GLU A 374 -4.65 -27.48 25.31
C GLU A 374 -4.55 -26.76 26.67
N GLU A 375 -3.73 -25.71 26.76
CA GLU A 375 -3.53 -24.91 27.99
C GLU A 375 -4.70 -23.95 28.24
N HIS A 376 -5.40 -23.48 27.19
CA HIS A 376 -6.44 -22.45 27.26
C HIS A 376 -7.78 -22.95 26.67
N PRO A 377 -8.45 -23.94 27.31
CA PRO A 377 -9.64 -24.58 26.74
C PRO A 377 -10.86 -23.66 26.60
N LYS A 378 -10.93 -22.55 27.35
CA LYS A 378 -12.01 -21.57 27.24
C LYS A 378 -11.86 -20.74 25.97
N GLU A 379 -10.67 -20.20 25.74
CA GLU A 379 -10.29 -19.44 24.58
C GLU A 379 -10.37 -20.29 23.31
N ALA A 380 -9.89 -21.53 23.39
CA ALA A 380 -9.99 -22.52 22.32
C ALA A 380 -11.45 -22.77 21.90
N LYS A 381 -12.35 -22.88 22.90
CA LYS A 381 -13.79 -23.00 22.61
C LYS A 381 -14.34 -21.74 21.94
N MET A 382 -13.97 -20.55 22.39
CA MET A 382 -14.41 -19.29 21.78
C MET A 382 -13.97 -19.20 20.32
N ILE A 383 -12.72 -19.57 20.00
CA ILE A 383 -12.21 -19.62 18.64
C ILE A 383 -13.02 -20.59 17.79
N VAL A 384 -13.26 -21.80 18.29
CA VAL A 384 -14.03 -22.84 17.55
C VAL A 384 -15.49 -22.41 17.36
N ASP A 385 -16.13 -21.82 18.37
CA ASP A 385 -17.49 -21.30 18.24
C ASP A 385 -17.57 -20.20 17.16
N LYS A 386 -16.53 -19.35 17.05
CA LYS A 386 -16.38 -18.35 15.98
C LYS A 386 -16.26 -19.01 14.60
N VAL A 387 -15.44 -20.05 14.46
CA VAL A 387 -15.28 -20.80 13.21
C VAL A 387 -16.60 -21.43 12.75
N VAL A 388 -17.37 -22.00 13.68
CA VAL A 388 -18.71 -22.56 13.39
C VAL A 388 -19.67 -21.46 12.92
N LEU A 389 -19.62 -20.28 13.53
CA LEU A 389 -20.42 -19.12 13.11
C LEU A 389 -20.05 -18.69 11.69
N ALA A 390 -18.75 -18.62 11.38
CA ALA A 390 -18.24 -18.28 10.06
C ALA A 390 -18.72 -19.28 8.99
N ALA A 391 -18.59 -20.60 9.24
CA ALA A 391 -19.07 -21.64 8.35
C ALA A 391 -20.57 -21.53 8.09
N THR A 392 -21.36 -21.27 9.13
CA THR A 392 -22.82 -21.09 9.03
C THR A 392 -23.15 -19.88 8.16
N ALA A 393 -22.46 -18.77 8.36
CA ALA A 393 -22.65 -17.54 7.58
C ALA A 393 -22.27 -17.76 6.10
N ARG A 394 -21.18 -18.47 5.82
CA ARG A 394 -20.72 -18.83 4.47
C ARG A 394 -21.78 -19.69 3.73
N VAL A 395 -22.31 -20.72 4.40
CA VAL A 395 -23.36 -21.56 3.81
C VAL A 395 -24.62 -20.75 3.52
N ALA A 396 -25.01 -19.83 4.42
CA ALA A 396 -26.15 -18.95 4.20
C ALA A 396 -25.90 -18.01 2.99
N ALA A 397 -24.69 -17.45 2.88
CA ALA A 397 -24.31 -16.59 1.75
C ALA A 397 -24.35 -17.33 0.41
N ARG A 398 -23.88 -18.58 0.37
CA ARG A 398 -23.95 -19.43 -0.82
C ARG A 398 -25.40 -19.67 -1.25
N LYS A 399 -26.28 -20.04 -0.32
CA LYS A 399 -27.71 -20.24 -0.60
C LYS A 399 -28.39 -18.98 -1.11
N ALA A 400 -28.06 -17.81 -0.54
CA ALA A 400 -28.58 -16.53 -1.00
C ALA A 400 -28.18 -16.25 -2.45
N ARG A 401 -26.88 -16.43 -2.80
CA ARG A 401 -26.38 -16.28 -4.19
C ARG A 401 -27.08 -17.23 -5.17
N GLU A 402 -27.20 -18.50 -4.84
CA GLU A 402 -27.89 -19.48 -5.67
C GLU A 402 -29.37 -19.12 -5.88
N SER A 403 -30.03 -18.56 -4.86
CA SER A 403 -31.42 -18.09 -4.96
C SER A 403 -31.56 -16.89 -5.90
N VAL A 404 -30.62 -15.95 -5.88
CA VAL A 404 -30.61 -14.78 -6.80
C VAL A 404 -30.35 -15.25 -8.24
N GLN A 405 -29.40 -16.17 -8.45
CA GLN A 405 -29.12 -16.73 -9.77
C GLN A 405 -30.31 -17.51 -10.35
N ARG A 406 -31.05 -18.25 -9.52
CA ARG A 406 -32.24 -19.00 -9.94
C ARG A 406 -33.44 -18.11 -10.27
N LYS A 407 -33.53 -16.89 -9.71
CA LYS A 407 -34.58 -15.91 -10.00
C LYS A 407 -34.40 -15.22 -11.36
N SER A 408 -33.29 -15.43 -12.06
CA SER A 408 -33.07 -14.95 -13.44
C SER A 408 -32.88 -16.12 -14.43
N PRO A 409 -33.88 -17.00 -14.64
CA PRO A 409 -33.72 -18.18 -15.50
C PRO A 409 -33.84 -17.92 -17.01
N MET A 410 -34.12 -16.68 -17.43
CA MET A 410 -34.31 -16.33 -18.85
C MET A 410 -33.56 -15.07 -19.24
N GLY A 411 -32.28 -15.14 -19.32
CA GLY A 411 -31.47 -14.08 -19.90
C GLY A 411 -30.05 -14.18 -19.35
N GLY A 412 -29.10 -14.40 -20.22
CA GLY A 412 -27.69 -14.28 -19.88
C GLY A 412 -27.48 -13.03 -19.04
N GLY A 413 -26.63 -13.11 -18.03
CA GLY A 413 -26.43 -12.13 -16.97
C GLY A 413 -26.62 -10.68 -17.42
N GLY A 414 -27.85 -10.17 -17.25
CA GLY A 414 -28.22 -8.85 -17.71
C GLY A 414 -27.46 -7.80 -16.89
N LEU A 415 -26.92 -6.83 -17.58
CA LEU A 415 -26.32 -5.66 -16.96
C LEU A 415 -27.35 -4.94 -16.08
N PRO A 416 -26.92 -4.27 -15.01
CA PRO A 416 -27.81 -3.50 -14.16
C PRO A 416 -28.66 -2.53 -14.99
N GLY A 417 -29.97 -2.50 -14.77
CA GLY A 417 -30.88 -1.64 -15.56
C GLY A 417 -30.55 -0.14 -15.49
N LYS A 418 -29.80 0.29 -14.48
CA LYS A 418 -29.33 1.67 -14.33
C LYS A 418 -28.03 1.97 -15.09
N LEU A 419 -27.27 0.95 -15.49
CA LEU A 419 -25.99 1.12 -16.19
C LEU A 419 -26.23 1.69 -17.58
N ALA A 420 -25.66 2.85 -17.86
CA ALA A 420 -25.52 3.35 -19.22
C ALA A 420 -24.16 2.87 -19.77
N ASP A 421 -24.16 1.73 -20.44
CA ASP A 421 -22.95 1.07 -20.94
C ASP A 421 -22.34 1.81 -22.14
N CYS A 422 -21.08 1.51 -22.43
CA CYS A 422 -20.35 1.98 -23.62
C CYS A 422 -20.43 0.98 -24.76
N SER A 423 -20.09 1.42 -25.98
CA SER A 423 -20.18 0.58 -27.18
C SER A 423 -18.92 -0.24 -27.43
N SER A 424 -17.74 0.19 -26.98
CA SER A 424 -16.49 -0.57 -27.09
C SER A 424 -16.57 -1.86 -26.29
N ARG A 425 -15.91 -2.90 -26.80
CA ARG A 425 -15.74 -4.21 -26.16
C ARG A 425 -14.32 -4.45 -25.66
N THR A 426 -13.41 -3.52 -25.93
CA THR A 426 -12.01 -3.57 -25.52
C THR A 426 -11.92 -3.00 -24.11
N ALA A 427 -11.75 -3.85 -23.10
CA ALA A 427 -11.79 -3.47 -21.69
C ALA A 427 -10.74 -2.41 -21.32
N GLU A 428 -9.57 -2.48 -21.97
CA GLU A 428 -8.43 -1.57 -21.80
C GLU A 428 -8.77 -0.12 -22.16
N GLU A 429 -9.71 0.08 -23.09
CA GLU A 429 -10.17 1.40 -23.52
C GLU A 429 -11.36 1.89 -22.69
N CYS A 430 -12.07 0.97 -22.02
CA CYS A 430 -13.33 1.25 -21.35
C CYS A 430 -13.15 1.78 -19.94
N GLU A 431 -14.01 2.73 -19.59
CA GLU A 431 -14.06 3.40 -18.30
C GLU A 431 -15.44 3.30 -17.68
N LEU A 432 -15.54 2.98 -16.39
CA LEU A 432 -16.79 2.99 -15.64
C LEU A 432 -16.76 4.13 -14.61
N PHE A 433 -17.68 5.05 -14.72
CA PHE A 433 -17.91 6.09 -13.71
C PHE A 433 -18.99 5.61 -12.72
N LEU A 434 -18.61 5.54 -11.44
CA LEU A 434 -19.53 5.37 -10.32
C LEU A 434 -19.93 6.76 -9.85
N VAL A 435 -21.17 7.16 -10.12
CA VAL A 435 -21.63 8.56 -9.96
C VAL A 435 -22.62 8.67 -8.82
N GLU A 436 -22.43 9.64 -7.94
CA GLU A 436 -23.35 9.94 -6.87
C GLU A 436 -24.68 10.50 -7.40
N GLY A 437 -25.77 9.78 -7.13
CA GLY A 437 -27.13 10.22 -7.39
C GLY A 437 -27.56 10.18 -8.86
N ASP A 438 -28.87 10.22 -9.05
CA ASP A 438 -29.49 10.16 -10.39
C ASP A 438 -29.35 11.50 -11.15
N SER A 439 -29.23 12.64 -10.46
CA SER A 439 -29.08 13.97 -11.07
C SER A 439 -27.75 14.13 -11.78
N ALA A 440 -26.64 13.94 -11.03
CA ALA A 440 -25.30 13.97 -11.61
C ALA A 440 -25.10 12.84 -12.63
N GLY A 441 -25.67 11.65 -12.36
CA GLY A 441 -25.71 10.54 -13.30
C GLY A 441 -26.41 10.89 -14.62
N GLY A 442 -27.45 11.74 -14.59
CA GLY A 442 -28.15 12.26 -15.78
C GLY A 442 -27.24 13.16 -16.63
N SER A 443 -26.57 14.13 -16.01
CA SER A 443 -25.60 15.02 -16.68
C SER A 443 -24.41 14.22 -17.23
N ALA A 444 -23.86 13.28 -16.47
CA ALA A 444 -22.77 12.41 -16.90
C ALA A 444 -23.15 11.52 -18.09
N LYS A 445 -24.36 10.95 -18.12
CA LYS A 445 -24.88 10.16 -19.25
C LYS A 445 -24.98 10.97 -20.54
N GLN A 446 -25.28 12.27 -20.43
CA GLN A 446 -25.34 13.17 -21.58
C GLN A 446 -23.96 13.65 -22.03
N GLY A 447 -23.07 13.97 -21.09
CA GLY A 447 -21.74 14.52 -21.38
C GLY A 447 -20.69 13.49 -21.82
N ARG A 448 -20.85 12.21 -21.49
CA ARG A 448 -19.87 11.15 -21.72
C ARG A 448 -19.55 10.85 -23.17
N SER A 449 -18.41 10.29 -23.46
CA SER A 449 -18.17 9.55 -24.68
C SER A 449 -18.88 8.20 -24.63
N ARG A 450 -19.88 8.01 -25.48
CA ARG A 450 -20.63 6.73 -25.56
C ARG A 450 -19.79 5.58 -26.08
N GLN A 451 -18.66 5.87 -26.70
CA GLN A 451 -17.79 4.86 -27.27
C GLN A 451 -17.09 4.04 -26.18
N PHE A 452 -16.51 4.68 -25.17
CA PHE A 452 -15.66 4.01 -24.18
C PHE A 452 -16.02 4.32 -22.71
N GLN A 453 -16.98 5.22 -22.43
CA GLN A 453 -17.36 5.58 -21.05
C GLN A 453 -18.75 5.03 -20.71
N ALA A 454 -18.81 4.29 -19.60
CA ALA A 454 -20.04 3.80 -18.99
C ALA A 454 -20.34 4.58 -17.69
N ILE A 455 -21.62 4.77 -17.37
CA ILE A 455 -22.09 5.47 -16.18
C ILE A 455 -23.00 4.56 -15.37
N LEU A 456 -22.65 4.37 -14.09
CA LEU A 456 -23.49 3.70 -13.10
C LEU A 456 -23.85 4.68 -11.98
N PRO A 457 -25.06 5.23 -11.94
CA PRO A 457 -25.51 6.06 -10.83
C PRO A 457 -25.75 5.21 -9.59
N LEU A 458 -25.27 5.67 -8.45
CA LEU A 458 -25.47 5.06 -7.14
C LEU A 458 -26.57 5.82 -6.39
N ARG A 459 -27.44 5.10 -5.67
CA ARG A 459 -28.50 5.72 -4.86
C ARG A 459 -28.01 6.01 -3.45
N GLY A 460 -27.32 7.15 -3.28
CA GLY A 460 -26.85 7.60 -1.97
C GLY A 460 -25.73 6.71 -1.40
N LYS A 461 -25.67 6.64 -0.08
CA LYS A 461 -24.64 5.91 0.65
C LYS A 461 -24.83 4.41 0.48
N ILE A 462 -23.84 3.72 -0.09
CA ILE A 462 -23.84 2.26 -0.21
C ILE A 462 -23.65 1.60 1.15
N LEU A 463 -23.88 0.29 1.23
CA LEU A 463 -23.66 -0.48 2.45
C LEU A 463 -22.22 -0.34 2.94
N ASN A 464 -22.03 -0.01 4.22
CA ASN A 464 -20.73 -0.08 4.87
C ASN A 464 -20.35 -1.56 5.06
N VAL A 465 -19.53 -2.05 4.16
CA VAL A 465 -19.09 -3.45 4.16
C VAL A 465 -18.05 -3.75 5.25
N GLU A 466 -17.51 -2.76 5.94
CA GLU A 466 -16.67 -2.96 7.11
C GLU A 466 -17.45 -3.59 8.27
N LYS A 467 -18.71 -3.14 8.46
CA LYS A 467 -19.60 -3.61 9.52
C LYS A 467 -20.50 -4.78 9.12
N ALA A 468 -20.53 -5.13 7.85
CA ALA A 468 -21.45 -6.13 7.32
C ALA A 468 -20.78 -7.48 7.14
N MET A 469 -21.49 -8.55 7.52
CA MET A 469 -21.11 -9.89 7.14
C MET A 469 -21.11 -10.05 5.62
N TRP A 470 -20.24 -10.89 5.10
CA TRP A 470 -20.07 -11.18 3.67
C TRP A 470 -21.38 -11.39 2.91
N HIS A 471 -22.32 -12.18 3.45
CA HIS A 471 -23.59 -12.45 2.80
C HIS A 471 -24.48 -11.21 2.66
N LYS A 472 -24.42 -10.28 3.62
CA LYS A 472 -25.22 -9.03 3.56
C LYS A 472 -24.74 -8.08 2.47
N ALA A 473 -23.45 -8.11 2.14
CA ALA A 473 -22.93 -7.35 1.01
C ALA A 473 -23.61 -7.77 -0.31
N PHE A 474 -23.82 -9.08 -0.50
CA PHE A 474 -24.51 -9.61 -1.69
C PHE A 474 -26.05 -9.51 -1.64
N GLU A 475 -26.63 -9.10 -0.53
CA GLU A 475 -28.04 -8.73 -0.45
C GLU A 475 -28.28 -7.27 -0.84
N SER A 476 -27.21 -6.43 -0.87
CA SER A 476 -27.28 -5.03 -1.27
C SER A 476 -27.36 -4.88 -2.79
N ASP A 477 -28.46 -4.27 -3.27
CA ASP A 477 -28.66 -4.02 -4.70
C ASP A 477 -27.54 -3.17 -5.30
N GLU A 478 -27.05 -2.13 -4.58
CA GLU A 478 -26.01 -1.23 -5.08
C GLU A 478 -24.66 -1.95 -5.19
N VAL A 479 -24.29 -2.78 -4.21
CA VAL A 479 -23.06 -3.60 -4.26
C VAL A 479 -23.15 -4.60 -5.41
N ASN A 480 -24.30 -5.28 -5.59
CA ASN A 480 -24.51 -6.21 -6.68
C ASN A 480 -24.45 -5.52 -8.06
N ASN A 481 -25.00 -4.31 -8.18
CA ASN A 481 -24.94 -3.54 -9.41
C ASN A 481 -23.50 -3.19 -9.79
N ILE A 482 -22.66 -2.82 -8.83
CA ILE A 482 -21.23 -2.56 -9.06
C ILE A 482 -20.53 -3.84 -9.53
N ILE A 483 -20.68 -4.95 -8.82
CA ILE A 483 -20.06 -6.24 -9.14
C ILE A 483 -20.46 -6.72 -10.55
N GLN A 484 -21.77 -6.64 -10.87
CA GLN A 484 -22.30 -7.05 -12.17
C GLN A 484 -21.81 -6.13 -13.30
N ALA A 485 -21.79 -4.82 -13.07
CA ALA A 485 -21.28 -3.85 -14.05
C ALA A 485 -19.80 -4.14 -14.38
N LEU A 486 -18.99 -4.40 -13.37
CA LEU A 486 -17.56 -4.71 -13.51
C LEU A 486 -17.29 -6.06 -14.19
N GLY A 487 -18.22 -7.01 -14.10
CA GLY A 487 -18.03 -8.37 -14.59
C GLY A 487 -17.19 -9.25 -13.65
N VAL A 488 -16.96 -8.81 -12.41
CA VAL A 488 -16.23 -9.54 -11.39
C VAL A 488 -17.01 -10.76 -10.90
N ARG A 489 -16.31 -11.84 -10.63
CA ARG A 489 -16.88 -13.08 -10.06
C ARG A 489 -16.13 -13.45 -8.79
N PHE A 490 -16.82 -14.07 -7.86
CA PHE A 490 -16.25 -14.59 -6.62
C PHE A 490 -16.43 -16.12 -6.56
N GLY A 491 -15.40 -16.83 -6.05
CA GLY A 491 -15.47 -18.26 -5.83
C GLY A 491 -15.57 -19.06 -7.13
N VAL A 492 -14.53 -19.03 -7.95
CA VAL A 492 -14.42 -19.89 -9.15
C VAL A 492 -14.24 -21.34 -8.71
N GLU A 493 -14.90 -22.30 -9.40
CA GLU A 493 -14.74 -23.73 -9.11
C GLU A 493 -13.27 -24.13 -9.20
N GLY A 494 -12.72 -24.68 -8.11
CA GLY A 494 -11.33 -25.16 -8.02
C GLY A 494 -10.37 -24.23 -7.26
N GLU A 495 -10.77 -23.02 -6.86
CA GLU A 495 -9.98 -22.15 -5.99
C GLU A 495 -10.31 -22.39 -4.52
N GLU A 496 -9.27 -22.48 -3.67
CA GLU A 496 -9.41 -22.67 -2.22
C GLU A 496 -10.05 -21.47 -1.51
N ASP A 497 -10.05 -20.29 -2.14
CA ASP A 497 -10.56 -19.05 -1.56
C ASP A 497 -11.81 -18.56 -2.28
N SER A 498 -12.98 -18.85 -1.71
CA SER A 498 -14.28 -18.45 -2.26
C SER A 498 -14.55 -16.94 -2.16
N LYS A 499 -13.72 -16.19 -1.44
CA LYS A 499 -13.83 -14.74 -1.21
C LYS A 499 -13.00 -13.92 -2.21
N LYS A 500 -12.03 -14.54 -2.89
CA LYS A 500 -11.18 -13.84 -3.84
C LYS A 500 -11.93 -13.40 -5.08
N ALA A 501 -11.71 -12.14 -5.49
CA ALA A 501 -12.31 -11.59 -6.69
C ALA A 501 -11.53 -12.02 -7.94
N ASN A 502 -12.22 -12.65 -8.89
CA ASN A 502 -11.64 -12.94 -10.20
C ASN A 502 -11.91 -11.77 -11.15
N ILE A 503 -10.85 -11.07 -11.56
CA ILE A 503 -10.89 -9.89 -12.44
C ILE A 503 -10.52 -10.20 -13.90
N ASP A 504 -10.30 -11.47 -14.29
CA ASP A 504 -9.94 -11.88 -15.66
C ASP A 504 -10.94 -11.40 -16.72
N LYS A 505 -12.18 -11.15 -16.30
CA LYS A 505 -13.28 -10.68 -17.15
C LYS A 505 -13.70 -9.26 -16.81
N LEU A 506 -12.81 -8.48 -16.21
CA LEU A 506 -13.05 -7.07 -15.93
C LEU A 506 -13.43 -6.33 -17.23
N ARG A 507 -14.56 -5.63 -17.19
CA ARG A 507 -15.12 -4.98 -18.39
C ARG A 507 -14.57 -3.58 -18.62
N TYR A 508 -14.00 -2.97 -17.59
CA TYR A 508 -13.50 -1.59 -17.63
C TYR A 508 -12.16 -1.55 -16.90
N HIS A 509 -11.11 -1.16 -17.58
CA HIS A 509 -9.76 -1.04 -16.99
C HIS A 509 -9.55 0.28 -16.24
N LYS A 510 -10.56 1.18 -16.25
CA LYS A 510 -10.62 2.32 -15.33
C LYS A 510 -11.98 2.36 -14.67
N VAL A 511 -11.97 2.28 -13.35
CA VAL A 511 -13.14 2.47 -12.50
C VAL A 511 -12.95 3.81 -11.79
N ILE A 512 -13.82 4.75 -12.05
CA ILE A 512 -13.65 6.14 -11.62
C ILE A 512 -14.78 6.49 -10.66
N ILE A 513 -14.44 6.79 -9.42
CA ILE A 513 -15.38 7.29 -8.42
C ILE A 513 -15.57 8.78 -8.68
N MET A 514 -16.82 9.23 -8.84
CA MET A 514 -17.18 10.60 -9.15
C MET A 514 -18.34 11.05 -8.26
N THR A 515 -18.01 11.71 -7.17
CA THR A 515 -18.92 12.19 -6.12
C THR A 515 -18.90 13.69 -6.01
N ASP A 516 -19.85 14.26 -5.28
CA ASP A 516 -19.93 15.68 -4.99
C ASP A 516 -18.74 16.11 -4.10
N ALA A 517 -18.27 17.35 -4.26
CA ALA A 517 -17.16 17.91 -3.50
C ALA A 517 -17.62 18.41 -2.10
N ASP A 518 -18.35 17.58 -1.37
CA ASP A 518 -18.85 17.86 -0.03
C ASP A 518 -18.57 16.70 0.95
N VAL A 519 -19.02 16.84 2.19
CA VAL A 519 -18.79 15.84 3.25
C VAL A 519 -19.52 14.52 2.99
N ASP A 520 -20.68 14.56 2.34
CA ASP A 520 -21.44 13.36 1.98
C ASP A 520 -20.80 12.62 0.82
N GLY A 521 -20.32 13.33 -0.20
CA GLY A 521 -19.56 12.76 -1.30
C GLY A 521 -18.26 12.10 -0.83
N SER A 522 -17.50 12.75 0.05
CA SER A 522 -16.31 12.17 0.67
C SER A 522 -16.60 10.90 1.47
N HIS A 523 -17.77 10.83 2.13
CA HIS A 523 -18.20 9.62 2.82
C HIS A 523 -18.56 8.50 1.82
N ILE A 524 -19.21 8.83 0.69
CA ILE A 524 -19.51 7.85 -0.37
C ILE A 524 -18.24 7.32 -1.00
N ASP A 525 -17.26 8.18 -1.27
CA ASP A 525 -15.91 7.77 -1.73
C ASP A 525 -15.30 6.76 -0.79
N THR A 526 -15.34 7.04 0.52
CA THR A 526 -14.78 6.16 1.55
C THR A 526 -15.53 4.82 1.59
N LEU A 527 -16.85 4.81 1.46
CA LEU A 527 -17.65 3.57 1.41
C LEU A 527 -17.31 2.73 0.17
N ILE A 528 -17.16 3.37 -0.99
CA ILE A 528 -16.78 2.71 -2.25
C ILE A 528 -15.35 2.18 -2.15
N MET A 529 -14.41 2.98 -1.67
CA MET A 529 -13.03 2.53 -1.45
C MET A 529 -12.98 1.36 -0.46
N THR A 530 -13.80 1.39 0.62
CA THR A 530 -13.92 0.27 1.56
C THR A 530 -14.41 -1.00 0.85
N LEU A 531 -15.41 -0.89 -0.04
CA LEU A 531 -15.90 -2.01 -0.82
C LEU A 531 -14.78 -2.61 -1.69
N PHE A 532 -14.06 -1.77 -2.44
CA PHE A 532 -12.98 -2.25 -3.31
C PHE A 532 -11.83 -2.85 -2.50
N TYR A 533 -11.37 -2.16 -1.47
CA TYR A 533 -10.27 -2.64 -0.63
C TYR A 533 -10.59 -3.98 0.05
N ARG A 534 -11.85 -4.15 0.50
CA ARG A 534 -12.25 -5.31 1.27
C ARG A 534 -12.69 -6.52 0.43
N TYR A 535 -13.24 -6.28 -0.75
CA TYR A 535 -13.87 -7.35 -1.55
C TYR A 535 -13.20 -7.54 -2.91
N MET A 536 -12.51 -6.54 -3.42
CA MET A 536 -11.89 -6.55 -4.75
C MET A 536 -10.53 -5.82 -4.73
N PRO A 537 -9.61 -6.17 -3.78
CA PRO A 537 -8.31 -5.49 -3.68
C PRO A 537 -7.51 -5.58 -4.98
N GLU A 538 -7.70 -6.65 -5.76
CA GLU A 538 -7.05 -6.86 -7.04
C GLU A 538 -7.31 -5.71 -8.04
N ILE A 539 -8.46 -5.03 -7.95
CA ILE A 539 -8.77 -3.86 -8.79
C ILE A 539 -7.87 -2.67 -8.42
N ILE A 540 -7.57 -2.49 -7.13
CA ILE A 540 -6.65 -1.44 -6.66
C ILE A 540 -5.20 -1.83 -6.99
N GLU A 541 -4.80 -3.05 -6.69
CA GLU A 541 -3.43 -3.56 -6.89
C GLU A 541 -3.00 -3.53 -8.35
N ASN A 542 -3.93 -3.80 -9.28
CA ASN A 542 -3.70 -3.71 -10.71
C ASN A 542 -3.91 -2.28 -11.28
N GLY A 543 -4.12 -1.28 -10.41
CA GLY A 543 -4.16 0.12 -10.81
C GLY A 543 -5.41 0.56 -11.58
N HIS A 544 -6.53 -0.13 -11.39
CA HIS A 544 -7.78 0.15 -12.10
C HIS A 544 -8.72 1.13 -11.39
N LEU A 545 -8.48 1.48 -10.11
CA LEU A 545 -9.37 2.37 -9.33
C LEU A 545 -8.84 3.80 -9.30
N TYR A 546 -9.73 4.75 -9.59
CA TYR A 546 -9.44 6.18 -9.63
C TYR A 546 -10.53 7.00 -8.94
N ILE A 547 -10.16 8.18 -8.45
CA ILE A 547 -11.08 9.22 -7.96
C ILE A 547 -11.00 10.38 -8.92
N ALA A 548 -12.15 10.86 -9.41
CA ALA A 548 -12.24 12.07 -10.21
C ALA A 548 -12.10 13.30 -9.31
N ASN A 549 -11.39 14.31 -9.80
CA ASN A 549 -11.24 15.58 -9.11
C ASN A 549 -11.91 16.70 -9.93
N PRO A 550 -13.20 17.00 -9.68
CA PRO A 550 -13.88 18.09 -10.34
C PRO A 550 -13.36 19.46 -9.85
N PRO A 551 -13.48 20.55 -10.63
CA PRO A 551 -13.10 21.87 -10.17
C PRO A 551 -14.06 22.38 -9.09
N LEU A 552 -13.50 23.09 -8.10
CA LEU A 552 -14.27 23.73 -7.03
C LEU A 552 -14.89 25.05 -7.48
N TYR A 553 -14.23 25.76 -8.41
CA TYR A 553 -14.66 27.09 -8.86
C TYR A 553 -14.55 27.24 -10.37
N LYS A 554 -15.41 28.09 -10.92
CA LYS A 554 -15.26 28.70 -12.22
C LYS A 554 -15.11 30.20 -12.04
N CYS A 555 -13.93 30.73 -12.36
CA CYS A 555 -13.61 32.15 -12.27
C CYS A 555 -13.67 32.79 -13.65
N SER A 556 -14.28 33.96 -13.76
CA SER A 556 -14.37 34.67 -15.04
C SER A 556 -14.22 36.20 -14.86
N LYS A 557 -13.54 36.85 -15.84
CA LYS A 557 -13.45 38.32 -15.97
C LYS A 557 -13.57 38.66 -17.43
N GLY A 558 -14.70 39.30 -17.80
CA GLY A 558 -15.00 39.63 -19.20
C GLY A 558 -15.10 38.38 -20.08
N LYS A 559 -14.18 38.23 -21.04
CA LYS A 559 -14.13 37.05 -21.92
C LYS A 559 -13.22 35.92 -21.44
N ILE A 560 -12.47 36.15 -20.36
CA ILE A 560 -11.53 35.15 -19.80
C ILE A 560 -12.30 34.34 -18.78
N SER A 561 -12.20 33.01 -18.87
CA SER A 561 -12.79 32.08 -17.92
C SER A 561 -11.86 30.89 -17.71
N GLU A 562 -11.60 30.54 -16.45
CA GLU A 562 -10.75 29.41 -16.05
C GLU A 562 -11.47 28.60 -14.96
N TYR A 563 -11.25 27.27 -14.96
CA TYR A 563 -11.68 26.39 -13.88
C TYR A 563 -10.56 26.27 -12.84
N CYS A 564 -10.90 26.48 -11.57
CA CYS A 564 -9.96 26.41 -10.46
C CYS A 564 -10.29 25.20 -9.59
N TYR A 565 -9.32 24.32 -9.41
CA TYR A 565 -9.46 23.07 -8.68
C TYR A 565 -9.15 23.20 -7.19
N THR A 566 -8.49 24.28 -6.79
CA THR A 566 -8.16 24.60 -5.39
C THR A 566 -8.42 26.08 -5.10
N GLU A 567 -8.47 26.44 -3.82
CA GLU A 567 -8.60 27.82 -3.39
C GLU A 567 -7.37 28.66 -3.81
N GLU A 568 -6.17 28.05 -3.76
CA GLU A 568 -4.94 28.71 -4.21
C GLU A 568 -5.00 29.06 -5.70
N ALA A 569 -5.55 28.17 -6.53
CA ALA A 569 -5.75 28.44 -7.95
C ALA A 569 -6.76 29.58 -8.17
N ARG A 570 -7.82 29.67 -7.35
CA ARG A 570 -8.75 30.79 -7.36
C ARG A 570 -8.06 32.10 -7.00
N GLN A 571 -7.27 32.10 -5.93
CA GLN A 571 -6.50 33.29 -5.52
C GLN A 571 -5.47 33.70 -6.58
N ALA A 572 -4.81 32.73 -7.22
CA ALA A 572 -3.90 33.04 -8.33
C ALA A 572 -4.61 33.68 -9.53
N PHE A 573 -5.85 33.22 -9.85
CA PHE A 573 -6.67 33.87 -10.88
C PHE A 573 -7.02 35.34 -10.49
N ILE A 574 -7.43 35.56 -9.23
CA ILE A 574 -7.74 36.91 -8.71
C ILE A 574 -6.51 37.80 -8.76
N GLN A 575 -5.35 37.30 -8.37
CA GLN A 575 -4.09 38.04 -8.44
C GLN A 575 -3.71 38.40 -9.88
N LYS A 576 -3.84 37.44 -10.80
CA LYS A 576 -3.42 37.58 -12.20
C LYS A 576 -4.32 38.54 -13.01
N TYR A 577 -5.61 38.47 -12.78
CA TYR A 577 -6.59 39.20 -13.59
C TYR A 577 -7.33 40.29 -12.82
N GLY A 578 -7.28 40.29 -11.49
CA GLY A 578 -7.96 41.22 -10.61
C GLY A 578 -7.04 42.16 -9.84
N ASP A 579 -5.71 42.10 -10.07
CA ASP A 579 -4.71 42.87 -9.29
C ASP A 579 -4.88 42.63 -7.76
N GLY A 580 -5.25 41.40 -7.36
CA GLY A 580 -5.50 41.04 -5.98
C GLY A 580 -6.86 41.48 -5.43
N GLN A 581 -7.77 42.00 -6.26
CA GLN A 581 -9.13 42.40 -5.88
C GLN A 581 -10.16 41.58 -6.62
N GLU A 582 -11.25 41.20 -5.91
CA GLU A 582 -12.36 40.47 -6.50
C GLU A 582 -13.28 41.30 -7.39
N ASN A 583 -13.05 42.62 -7.47
CA ASN A 583 -13.86 43.55 -8.24
C ASN A 583 -13.84 43.20 -9.75
N GLY A 584 -15.02 42.90 -10.30
CA GLY A 584 -15.19 42.51 -11.70
C GLY A 584 -14.83 41.08 -12.03
N ILE A 585 -14.52 40.24 -11.02
CA ILE A 585 -14.35 38.79 -11.15
C ILE A 585 -15.66 38.13 -10.70
N HIS A 586 -16.22 37.31 -11.56
CA HIS A 586 -17.36 36.46 -11.24
C HIS A 586 -16.84 35.07 -10.89
N THR A 587 -17.03 34.65 -9.63
CA THR A 587 -16.68 33.33 -9.15
C THR A 587 -17.94 32.52 -8.94
N GLN A 588 -18.09 31.44 -9.69
CA GLN A 588 -19.11 30.40 -9.46
C GLN A 588 -18.46 29.27 -8.68
N ARG A 589 -18.99 28.95 -7.50
CA ARG A 589 -18.57 27.78 -6.73
C ARG A 589 -19.46 26.61 -7.08
N TYR A 590 -18.87 25.44 -7.30
CA TYR A 590 -19.57 24.18 -7.47
C TYR A 590 -19.59 23.41 -6.16
N LYS A 591 -20.76 23.14 -5.61
CA LYS A 591 -20.95 22.32 -4.40
C LYS A 591 -21.22 20.86 -4.75
N GLY A 592 -21.74 20.60 -5.94
CA GLY A 592 -22.01 19.25 -6.41
C GLY A 592 -21.97 19.17 -7.94
N LEU A 593 -21.75 17.95 -8.43
CA LEU A 593 -21.70 17.62 -9.86
C LEU A 593 -23.02 17.89 -10.59
N GLY A 594 -24.13 17.86 -9.85
CA GLY A 594 -25.47 18.18 -10.38
C GLY A 594 -25.65 19.66 -10.77
N GLU A 595 -24.74 20.55 -10.33
CA GLU A 595 -24.74 21.95 -10.72
C GLU A 595 -24.02 22.20 -12.05
N MET A 596 -23.30 21.20 -12.56
CA MET A 596 -22.62 21.25 -13.85
C MET A 596 -23.54 20.76 -14.96
N ASN A 597 -23.60 21.51 -16.06
CA ASN A 597 -24.24 20.99 -17.27
C ASN A 597 -23.36 19.89 -17.93
N PRO A 598 -23.89 19.10 -18.85
CA PRO A 598 -23.15 17.99 -19.48
C PRO A 598 -21.84 18.39 -20.15
N GLU A 599 -21.77 19.57 -20.77
CA GLU A 599 -20.58 20.09 -21.44
C GLU A 599 -19.50 20.46 -20.43
N GLN A 600 -19.87 21.14 -19.34
CA GLN A 600 -18.94 21.49 -18.25
C GLN A 600 -18.37 20.23 -17.59
N LEU A 601 -19.22 19.24 -17.33
CA LEU A 601 -18.79 17.99 -16.73
C LEU A 601 -17.84 17.21 -17.66
N TRP A 602 -18.09 17.23 -18.97
CA TRP A 602 -17.18 16.68 -19.95
C TRP A 602 -15.84 17.40 -19.93
N GLU A 603 -15.83 18.72 -20.10
CA GLU A 603 -14.61 19.52 -20.22
C GLU A 603 -13.67 19.42 -19.00
N THR A 604 -14.24 19.28 -17.81
CA THR A 604 -13.48 19.37 -16.55
C THR A 604 -13.16 18.04 -15.92
N THR A 605 -14.06 17.04 -16.06
CA THR A 605 -14.02 15.84 -15.20
C THR A 605 -14.00 14.53 -16.00
N MET A 606 -14.57 14.50 -17.22
CA MET A 606 -14.72 13.25 -17.96
C MET A 606 -13.83 13.15 -19.19
N ASN A 607 -13.42 14.25 -19.82
CA ASN A 607 -12.56 14.23 -20.99
C ASN A 607 -11.15 13.76 -20.63
N PRO A 608 -10.65 12.67 -21.23
CA PRO A 608 -9.31 12.14 -20.95
C PRO A 608 -8.15 13.13 -21.11
N GLU A 609 -8.32 14.15 -21.98
CA GLU A 609 -7.28 15.13 -22.28
C GLU A 609 -7.16 16.25 -21.22
N THR A 610 -8.24 16.52 -20.48
CA THR A 610 -8.32 17.72 -19.60
C THR A 610 -8.62 17.40 -18.14
N ARG A 611 -9.18 16.22 -17.86
CA ARG A 611 -9.57 15.80 -16.51
C ARG A 611 -8.37 15.52 -15.62
N ILE A 612 -8.60 15.64 -14.31
CA ILE A 612 -7.65 15.24 -13.27
C ILE A 612 -8.21 14.00 -12.58
N LEU A 613 -7.45 12.90 -12.62
CA LEU A 613 -7.75 11.67 -11.90
C LEU A 613 -6.65 11.38 -10.87
N LYS A 614 -7.05 10.98 -9.68
CA LYS A 614 -6.17 10.45 -8.65
C LYS A 614 -6.29 8.92 -8.63
N GLN A 615 -5.21 8.21 -8.94
CA GLN A 615 -5.17 6.75 -8.81
C GLN A 615 -5.16 6.36 -7.34
N VAL A 616 -5.96 5.36 -6.98
CA VAL A 616 -5.97 4.78 -5.64
C VAL A 616 -4.90 3.70 -5.56
N THR A 617 -4.00 3.79 -4.59
CA THR A 617 -2.90 2.83 -4.36
C THR A 617 -2.90 2.33 -2.92
N ILE A 618 -2.33 1.14 -2.72
CA ILE A 618 -2.08 0.57 -1.40
C ILE A 618 -0.57 0.61 -1.16
N ASP A 619 -0.12 1.53 -0.32
CA ASP A 619 1.31 1.71 -0.06
C ASP A 619 1.81 0.86 1.11
N ASN A 620 0.99 0.72 2.15
CA ASN A 620 1.27 -0.11 3.33
C ASN A 620 -0.02 -0.79 3.78
N ALA A 621 -0.15 -2.09 3.48
CA ALA A 621 -1.37 -2.86 3.74
C ALA A 621 -1.78 -2.84 5.22
N ALA A 622 -0.82 -2.94 6.16
CA ALA A 622 -1.11 -2.92 7.59
C ALA A 622 -1.71 -1.58 8.04
N ASN A 623 -1.13 -0.47 7.58
CA ASN A 623 -1.62 0.86 7.91
C ASN A 623 -2.96 1.16 7.25
N VAL A 624 -3.14 0.75 6.00
CA VAL A 624 -4.40 0.91 5.26
C VAL A 624 -5.52 0.12 5.92
N ASP A 625 -5.25 -1.13 6.32
CA ASP A 625 -6.22 -1.95 7.06
C ASP A 625 -6.64 -1.30 8.39
N TYR A 626 -5.66 -0.83 9.17
CA TYR A 626 -5.93 -0.09 10.40
C TYR A 626 -6.79 1.16 10.17
N ILE A 627 -6.49 1.96 9.14
CA ILE A 627 -7.25 3.18 8.81
C ILE A 627 -8.70 2.83 8.44
N PHE A 628 -8.94 1.85 7.57
CA PHE A 628 -10.30 1.45 7.21
C PHE A 628 -11.06 0.89 8.41
N SER A 629 -10.45 0.04 9.22
CA SER A 629 -11.09 -0.52 10.42
C SER A 629 -11.40 0.57 11.44
N MET A 630 -10.52 1.54 11.64
CA MET A 630 -10.70 2.65 12.56
C MET A 630 -11.77 3.63 12.06
N LEU A 631 -11.75 4.03 10.77
CA LEU A 631 -12.71 4.99 10.22
C LEU A 631 -14.09 4.39 10.02
N MET A 632 -14.17 3.15 9.53
CA MET A 632 -15.40 2.52 9.06
C MET A 632 -15.93 1.42 9.98
N GLY A 633 -15.14 0.97 10.97
CA GLY A 633 -15.50 -0.06 11.94
C GLY A 633 -16.54 0.38 12.98
N ASP A 634 -16.91 -0.53 13.89
CA ASP A 634 -17.95 -0.28 14.91
C ASP A 634 -17.48 0.59 16.07
N ASP A 635 -16.17 0.56 16.36
CA ASP A 635 -15.60 1.26 17.51
C ASP A 635 -15.54 2.78 17.28
N VAL A 636 -16.14 3.54 18.20
CA VAL A 636 -16.25 5.00 18.11
C VAL A 636 -15.03 5.71 18.72
N ALA A 637 -14.45 5.13 19.78
CA ALA A 637 -13.39 5.79 20.54
C ALA A 637 -12.11 6.02 19.71
N PRO A 638 -11.56 5.04 18.97
CA PRO A 638 -10.39 5.24 18.12
C PRO A 638 -10.64 6.28 17.02
N ARG A 639 -11.85 6.27 16.44
CA ARG A 639 -12.24 7.24 15.41
C ARG A 639 -12.28 8.66 15.94
N ARG A 640 -12.83 8.85 17.14
CA ARG A 640 -12.87 10.17 17.80
C ARG A 640 -11.47 10.68 18.06
N GLU A 641 -10.60 9.86 18.63
CA GLU A 641 -9.21 10.21 18.90
C GLU A 641 -8.46 10.59 17.61
N PHE A 642 -8.67 9.84 16.52
CA PHE A 642 -8.08 10.17 15.23
C PHE A 642 -8.56 11.52 14.70
N ILE A 643 -9.86 11.81 14.78
CA ILE A 643 -10.44 13.08 14.35
C ILE A 643 -9.87 14.23 15.20
N GLU A 644 -9.80 14.08 16.52
CA GLU A 644 -9.25 15.10 17.41
C GLU A 644 -7.77 15.40 17.12
N LYS A 645 -6.96 14.36 16.91
CA LYS A 645 -5.53 14.50 16.56
C LYS A 645 -5.27 15.15 15.20
N ASN A 646 -6.18 14.95 14.24
CA ASN A 646 -6.00 15.40 12.88
C ASN A 646 -6.90 16.58 12.49
N ALA A 647 -7.65 17.14 13.43
CA ALA A 647 -8.60 18.24 13.18
C ALA A 647 -7.94 19.48 12.58
N THR A 648 -6.70 19.76 12.94
CA THR A 648 -5.92 20.90 12.40
C THR A 648 -5.52 20.75 10.94
N TYR A 649 -5.52 19.53 10.40
CA TYR A 649 -5.21 19.25 9.00
C TYR A 649 -6.45 19.16 8.11
N ALA A 650 -7.63 19.24 8.70
CA ALA A 650 -8.88 19.16 7.97
C ALA A 650 -9.20 20.51 7.31
N ASN A 651 -9.25 20.55 5.98
CA ASN A 651 -9.86 21.66 5.26
C ASN A 651 -11.38 21.55 5.43
N ILE A 652 -11.90 22.09 6.52
CA ILE A 652 -13.33 22.13 6.77
C ILE A 652 -13.87 23.43 6.15
N ASP A 653 -14.79 23.25 5.25
CA ASP A 653 -15.59 24.35 4.72
C ASP A 653 -16.73 24.62 5.73
N ALA A 654 -16.52 25.61 6.61
CA ALA A 654 -17.47 26.02 7.65
C ALA A 654 -18.40 27.14 7.16
#